data_600d01609c3084a1eb2d278d6429db0e
#
_entry.id   600d01609c3084a1eb2d278d6429db0e
#
_cell.length_a   1.000
_cell.length_b   1.000
_cell.length_c   1.000
_cell.angle_alpha   90.00
_cell.angle_beta   90.00
_cell.angle_gamma   90.00
#
_symmetry.space_group_name_H-M   'P 1'
#
loop_
_entity.id
_entity.type
_entity.pdbx_description
1 polymer ?
#
loop_
_entity_poly.entity_id
_entity_poly.type
_entity_poly.pdbx_seq_one_letter_code
_entity_poly.pdbx_strand_id
1 'polypeptide(L)'
;MIFTPRYASPEQIRGERFTTAGDVYSLGVVLYELLTRTDPYGLSDPTRQQVERAVLETEPARPSSVRRDLDSDLDAILLKALAKTPLQRYPTAHALAGDIKRHMDGDVVLAHPPGAFYQLKKLIWRHRRAFAFAAVVVLLVLSFAVVAGGLAYRLDQQRENAQRRFNETRVLARTLIYDLHDAVAPVHGALPARELIVDTGLAYLDALSNEAGDDLSLQLECADGYFRVAELQGTPSGPSLGQTTRAIDTCRKGLEIVDGLLSVNETDDIRLRAALGARVMGDLLDASGESDSAIEQYERAIALLEQIHINKPDDTSVLAELEKTHFNLATGHERADRYDAAERHFGIVADLIDRRIDAGGDIRDAQIKRANTLAALGHVRVQRGAIDEAVGPLEEAVEVLQSAVALHPEHGNPQRSLAVARMDLGRVWMANGDTNSARSAFETAIGDCERLIRGDPDDVAVQRDLSVAHRLLAKLFEAAGDYEESLWHFEETIRIRRAIVDLDPAVQMSNRDLAVALDGTGSVLNKLGRLDDALERHLAAKSIFDAIYEADSDNPRNARSVAVAAYFLGQLYQSRVNQLEPDSLDRQDSLQIALSYFEESREIMTGLRDAELLRDDETAIIEMLSGLIAECNRRSATDRSSP
;
A
#
# COMPACT_ATOMS: atom_id res chain seq x y z
N MET A 1 26.19 19.48 112.69
CA MET A 1 25.11 18.59 112.11
C MET A 1 25.61 17.16 112.14
N ILE A 2 24.82 16.31 112.67
CA ILE A 2 25.11 14.84 112.66
C ILE A 2 24.56 14.31 111.32
N PHE A 3 25.40 13.94 110.33
CA PHE A 3 24.99 13.26 109.11
C PHE A 3 25.69 11.90 109.02
N THR A 4 25.04 11.01 108.33
CA THR A 4 25.61 9.66 108.10
C THR A 4 26.59 9.80 106.89
N PRO A 5 27.89 9.66 107.05
CA PRO A 5 28.86 9.99 106.00
C PRO A 5 28.65 9.31 104.67
N ARG A 6 28.07 8.08 104.65
CA ARG A 6 27.83 7.23 103.47
C ARG A 6 26.84 7.81 102.49
N TYR A 7 25.90 8.67 102.94
CA TYR A 7 24.89 9.23 102.05
C TYR A 7 25.07 10.74 101.91
N ALA A 8 26.12 11.33 102.52
CA ALA A 8 26.40 12.76 102.50
C ALA A 8 26.88 13.21 101.14
N SER A 9 26.38 14.30 100.63
CA SER A 9 26.80 14.89 99.39
C SER A 9 28.19 15.59 99.53
N PRO A 10 28.94 15.76 98.38
CA PRO A 10 30.28 16.39 98.39
C PRO A 10 30.30 17.73 99.12
N GLU A 11 29.31 18.61 98.96
CA GLU A 11 29.16 19.92 99.66
C GLU A 11 28.91 19.77 101.16
N GLN A 12 28.18 18.72 101.56
CA GLN A 12 27.99 18.46 102.99
C GLN A 12 29.33 18.04 103.64
N ILE A 13 30.12 17.25 102.99
CA ILE A 13 31.44 16.86 103.50
C ILE A 13 32.40 18.02 103.55
N ARG A 14 32.33 18.97 102.60
CA ARG A 14 33.13 20.21 102.60
C ARG A 14 32.65 21.25 103.58
N GLY A 15 31.44 21.09 104.25
CA GLY A 15 30.89 22.10 105.14
C GLY A 15 30.28 23.29 104.40
N GLU A 16 29.94 23.17 103.16
CA GLU A 16 29.37 24.20 102.32
C GLU A 16 27.84 24.39 102.60
N ARG A 17 27.22 25.38 101.97
CA ARG A 17 25.76 25.64 102.21
C ARG A 17 24.95 24.46 101.67
N PHE A 18 24.05 23.94 102.47
CA PHE A 18 23.14 22.86 102.16
C PHE A 18 22.06 23.33 101.17
N THR A 19 21.85 22.59 100.09
CA THR A 19 20.81 22.88 99.11
C THR A 19 19.99 21.64 98.83
N THR A 20 18.81 21.75 98.17
CA THR A 20 17.98 20.60 97.71
C THR A 20 18.72 19.66 96.81
N ALA A 21 19.79 20.05 96.10
CA ALA A 21 20.63 19.24 95.31
C ALA A 21 21.46 18.22 96.13
N GLY A 22 21.67 18.46 97.46
CA GLY A 22 22.26 17.52 98.41
C GLY A 22 21.34 16.35 98.68
N ASP A 23 20.04 16.63 98.83
CA ASP A 23 19.00 15.59 99.02
C ASP A 23 18.91 14.71 97.75
N VAL A 24 18.99 15.31 96.58
CA VAL A 24 19.02 14.57 95.30
C VAL A 24 20.21 13.61 95.25
N TYR A 25 21.39 14.05 95.69
CA TYR A 25 22.58 13.20 95.80
C TYR A 25 22.38 12.02 96.72
N SER A 26 21.88 12.29 97.95
CA SER A 26 21.58 11.25 98.95
C SER A 26 20.57 10.21 98.38
N LEU A 27 19.48 10.69 97.75
CA LEU A 27 18.49 9.85 97.07
C LEU A 27 19.15 9.03 95.92
N GLY A 28 20.08 9.65 95.17
CA GLY A 28 20.87 9.00 94.13
C GLY A 28 21.69 7.86 94.65
N VAL A 29 22.38 8.04 95.80
CA VAL A 29 23.13 6.96 96.48
C VAL A 29 22.19 5.81 96.89
N VAL A 30 21.09 6.13 97.57
CA VAL A 30 20.12 5.11 97.99
C VAL A 30 19.54 4.37 96.79
N LEU A 31 19.16 5.04 95.72
CA LEU A 31 18.64 4.44 94.53
C LEU A 31 19.69 3.56 93.81
N TYR A 32 20.95 4.01 93.79
CA TYR A 32 22.07 3.24 93.24
C TYR A 32 22.24 1.92 94.02
N GLU A 33 22.30 2.00 95.37
CA GLU A 33 22.42 0.78 96.20
C GLU A 33 21.21 -0.17 96.07
N LEU A 34 20.00 0.36 95.97
CA LEU A 34 18.80 -0.44 95.77
C LEU A 34 18.85 -1.20 94.44
N LEU A 35 19.30 -0.53 93.36
CA LEU A 35 19.34 -1.12 92.02
C LEU A 35 20.52 -2.06 91.85
N THR A 36 21.73 -1.71 92.35
CA THR A 36 22.98 -2.45 92.13
C THR A 36 23.35 -3.38 93.26
N ARG A 37 22.79 -3.20 94.48
CA ARG A 37 23.16 -3.81 95.74
C ARG A 37 24.63 -3.56 96.16
N THR A 38 25.25 -2.53 95.63
CA THR A 38 26.63 -2.13 95.91
C THR A 38 26.71 -0.62 96.11
N ASP A 39 27.71 -0.18 96.84
CA ASP A 39 28.04 1.24 96.99
C ASP A 39 28.49 1.86 95.65
N PRO A 40 28.08 3.11 95.33
CA PRO A 40 28.46 3.76 94.05
C PRO A 40 29.97 3.86 93.78
N TYR A 41 30.73 3.79 94.85
CA TYR A 41 32.21 3.92 94.83
C TYR A 41 32.93 2.59 95.10
N GLY A 42 32.17 1.49 95.25
CA GLY A 42 32.72 0.13 95.45
C GLY A 42 33.40 -0.06 96.81
N LEU A 43 32.99 0.67 97.81
CA LEU A 43 33.57 0.63 99.16
C LEU A 43 32.94 -0.54 99.99
N SER A 44 33.79 -1.41 100.48
CA SER A 44 33.39 -2.50 101.37
C SER A 44 33.94 -2.21 102.77
N ASP A 45 33.04 -1.99 103.77
CA ASP A 45 33.33 -1.66 105.16
C ASP A 45 34.35 -0.49 105.33
N PRO A 46 34.10 0.74 104.71
CA PRO A 46 35.06 1.81 104.66
C PRO A 46 35.14 2.59 105.99
N THR A 47 36.31 3.08 106.32
CA THR A 47 36.47 4.13 107.33
C THR A 47 35.86 5.46 106.90
N ARG A 48 35.47 6.30 107.84
CA ARG A 48 34.89 7.59 107.57
C ARG A 48 35.72 8.45 106.55
N GLN A 49 37.05 8.42 106.71
CA GLN A 49 37.98 9.17 105.84
C GLN A 49 37.98 8.59 104.39
N GLN A 50 37.85 7.27 104.25
CA GLN A 50 37.76 6.63 102.92
C GLN A 50 36.44 7.01 102.22
N VAL A 51 35.31 7.05 102.94
CA VAL A 51 34.02 7.50 102.36
C VAL A 51 34.09 8.95 101.92
N GLU A 52 34.62 9.87 102.83
CA GLU A 52 34.78 11.27 102.52
C GLU A 52 35.67 11.50 101.26
N ARG A 53 36.72 10.81 101.16
CA ARG A 53 37.64 10.87 100.01
C ARG A 53 36.95 10.36 98.74
N ALA A 54 36.29 9.24 98.77
CA ALA A 54 35.59 8.67 97.62
C ALA A 54 34.44 9.54 97.11
N VAL A 55 33.64 10.10 98.02
CA VAL A 55 32.56 11.05 97.63
C VAL A 55 33.10 12.30 97.01
N LEU A 56 34.29 12.77 97.41
CA LEU A 56 34.89 13.99 96.88
C LEU A 56 35.65 13.80 95.57
N GLU A 57 36.35 12.66 95.43
CA GLU A 57 37.39 12.49 94.38
C GLU A 57 37.04 11.38 93.37
N THR A 58 36.25 10.38 93.74
CA THR A 58 35.99 9.21 92.86
C THR A 58 34.67 9.37 92.12
N GLU A 59 34.67 9.20 90.83
CA GLU A 59 33.43 9.16 90.05
C GLU A 59 32.65 7.86 90.32
N PRO A 60 31.33 7.95 90.45
CA PRO A 60 30.49 6.76 90.67
C PRO A 60 30.56 5.83 89.43
N ALA A 61 30.65 4.51 89.70
CA ALA A 61 30.61 3.52 88.66
C ALA A 61 29.26 3.55 87.91
N ARG A 62 29.23 3.22 86.63
CA ARG A 62 27.98 3.11 85.91
C ARG A 62 27.18 1.94 86.47
N PRO A 63 25.88 2.14 86.82
CA PRO A 63 25.02 1.04 87.31
C PRO A 63 25.00 -0.20 86.41
N SER A 64 24.96 0.01 85.08
CA SER A 64 24.96 -1.10 84.11
C SER A 64 26.29 -1.85 84.07
N SER A 65 27.43 -1.26 84.52
CA SER A 65 28.72 -1.94 84.63
C SER A 65 28.74 -2.91 85.82
N VAL A 66 27.97 -2.62 86.83
CA VAL A 66 27.85 -3.44 88.05
C VAL A 66 26.72 -4.50 87.89
N ARG A 67 25.62 -4.09 87.33
CA ARG A 67 24.46 -4.93 87.10
C ARG A 67 23.98 -4.81 85.66
N ARG A 68 24.28 -5.78 84.84
CA ARG A 68 24.14 -5.77 83.34
C ARG A 68 22.69 -5.66 82.84
N ASP A 69 21.67 -5.96 83.64
CA ASP A 69 20.28 -5.83 83.28
C ASP A 69 19.72 -4.41 83.40
N LEU A 70 20.50 -3.48 83.90
CA LEU A 70 20.17 -2.05 83.95
C LEU A 70 20.49 -1.40 82.61
N ASP A 71 19.60 -0.55 82.13
CA ASP A 71 19.74 0.10 80.85
C ASP A 71 20.52 1.46 80.96
N SER A 72 20.86 2.00 79.79
CA SER A 72 21.60 3.26 79.69
C SER A 72 20.84 4.49 80.22
N ASP A 73 19.52 4.40 80.31
CA ASP A 73 18.70 5.52 80.85
C ASP A 73 18.86 5.61 82.37
N LEU A 74 18.90 4.43 83.03
CA LEU A 74 19.16 4.37 84.47
C LEU A 74 20.60 4.79 84.78
N ASP A 75 21.57 4.42 83.93
CA ASP A 75 22.93 4.97 84.07
C ASP A 75 22.95 6.50 84.04
N ALA A 76 22.29 7.08 83.03
CA ALA A 76 22.28 8.53 82.88
C ALA A 76 21.56 9.23 84.05
N ILE A 77 20.41 8.67 84.51
CA ILE A 77 19.66 9.21 85.65
C ILE A 77 20.51 9.17 86.93
N LEU A 78 21.11 8.02 87.26
CA LEU A 78 21.87 7.84 88.48
C LEU A 78 23.16 8.64 88.47
N LEU A 79 23.92 8.62 87.36
CA LEU A 79 25.15 9.41 87.23
C LEU A 79 24.86 10.90 87.32
N LYS A 80 23.75 11.38 86.78
CA LYS A 80 23.33 12.78 86.92
C LYS A 80 22.94 13.11 88.37
N ALA A 81 22.23 12.24 89.08
CA ALA A 81 21.90 12.46 90.48
C ALA A 81 23.17 12.46 91.37
N LEU A 82 24.17 11.65 91.05
CA LEU A 82 25.43 11.47 91.75
C LEU A 82 26.56 12.42 91.27
N ALA A 83 26.25 13.36 90.39
CA ALA A 83 27.26 14.31 89.87
C ALA A 83 27.88 15.10 91.05
N LYS A 84 29.23 15.33 90.96
CA LYS A 84 29.97 15.99 92.03
C LYS A 84 29.56 17.46 92.24
N THR A 85 29.22 18.16 91.17
CA THR A 85 28.81 19.54 91.15
C THR A 85 27.28 19.64 91.33
N PRO A 86 26.73 20.35 92.36
CA PRO A 86 25.29 20.44 92.58
C PRO A 86 24.47 20.95 91.36
N LEU A 87 25.06 21.82 90.53
CA LEU A 87 24.43 22.38 89.34
C LEU A 87 24.25 21.34 88.21
N GLN A 88 25.03 20.26 88.23
CA GLN A 88 24.93 19.21 87.24
C GLN A 88 23.89 18.15 87.64
N ARG A 89 23.36 18.21 88.89
CA ARG A 89 22.34 17.28 89.32
C ARG A 89 20.93 17.72 88.90
N TYR A 90 19.97 16.99 89.33
CA TYR A 90 18.60 17.43 89.23
C TYR A 90 18.35 18.57 90.27
N PRO A 91 17.61 19.63 89.91
CA PRO A 91 17.41 20.75 90.81
C PRO A 91 16.56 20.42 92.07
N THR A 92 15.71 19.35 91.96
CA THR A 92 14.85 18.92 93.07
C THR A 92 14.68 17.35 92.99
N ALA A 93 14.30 16.76 94.16
CA ALA A 93 13.92 15.34 94.21
C ALA A 93 12.71 15.04 93.25
N HIS A 94 11.81 15.98 93.04
CA HIS A 94 10.71 15.86 92.12
C HIS A 94 11.20 15.73 90.63
N ALA A 95 12.23 16.49 90.29
CA ALA A 95 12.84 16.35 88.94
C ALA A 95 13.53 14.99 88.68
N LEU A 96 14.20 14.44 89.72
CA LEU A 96 14.72 13.07 89.67
C LEU A 96 13.59 12.05 89.50
N ALA A 97 12.52 12.14 90.33
CA ALA A 97 11.36 11.26 90.25
C ALA A 97 10.65 11.35 88.86
N GLY A 98 10.62 12.54 88.32
CA GLY A 98 10.05 12.77 86.97
C GLY A 98 10.85 12.03 85.87
N ASP A 99 12.16 11.97 85.99
CA ASP A 99 13.02 11.29 85.01
C ASP A 99 12.97 9.74 85.19
N ILE A 100 12.88 9.30 86.44
CA ILE A 100 12.58 7.88 86.73
C ILE A 100 11.26 7.44 86.14
N LYS A 101 10.20 8.29 86.31
CA LYS A 101 8.89 8.03 85.73
C LYS A 101 8.96 7.93 84.21
N ARG A 102 9.63 8.88 83.53
CA ARG A 102 9.83 8.81 82.07
C ARG A 102 10.50 7.48 81.65
N HIS A 103 11.54 7.05 82.41
CA HIS A 103 12.15 5.77 82.16
C HIS A 103 11.15 4.61 82.24
N MET A 104 10.30 4.60 83.33
CA MET A 104 9.30 3.55 83.52
C MET A 104 8.22 3.57 82.44
N ASP A 105 7.83 4.75 81.97
CA ASP A 105 6.82 4.96 80.91
C ASP A 105 7.42 4.72 79.50
N GLY A 106 8.74 4.45 79.40
CA GLY A 106 9.46 4.27 78.12
C GLY A 106 9.68 5.54 77.34
N ASP A 107 9.51 6.69 77.98
CA ASP A 107 9.74 8.02 77.38
C ASP A 107 11.26 8.42 77.38
N VAL A 108 11.57 9.48 76.68
CA VAL A 108 12.91 10.06 76.63
C VAL A 108 13.25 10.63 78.00
N VAL A 109 14.37 10.16 78.62
CA VAL A 109 14.83 10.69 79.93
C VAL A 109 15.64 11.97 79.69
N LEU A 110 15.47 12.95 80.60
CA LEU A 110 16.17 14.27 80.52
C LEU A 110 17.64 14.21 80.95
N ALA A 111 18.05 13.10 81.58
CA ALA A 111 19.43 12.85 81.88
C ALA A 111 20.29 12.48 80.63
N HIS A 112 19.65 12.02 79.58
CA HIS A 112 20.37 11.66 78.34
C HIS A 112 20.57 12.87 77.45
N PRO A 113 21.71 13.02 76.74
CA PRO A 113 21.90 14.09 75.75
C PRO A 113 20.80 14.02 74.66
N PRO A 114 20.26 15.14 74.13
CA PRO A 114 19.22 15.17 73.14
C PRO A 114 19.75 14.69 71.77
N GLY A 115 19.78 13.41 71.50
CA GLY A 115 20.16 12.82 70.24
C GLY A 115 18.93 12.38 69.42
N ALA A 116 18.82 12.83 68.14
CA ALA A 116 17.71 12.49 67.25
C ALA A 116 17.52 10.97 67.11
N PHE A 117 18.60 10.20 67.06
CA PHE A 117 18.56 8.75 66.94
C PHE A 117 17.97 8.07 68.17
N TYR A 118 18.29 8.58 69.40
CA TYR A 118 17.73 8.07 70.64
C TYR A 118 16.24 8.34 70.74
N GLN A 119 15.79 9.53 70.35
CA GLN A 119 14.37 9.90 70.34
C GLN A 119 13.61 9.03 69.34
N LEU A 120 14.15 8.86 68.11
CA LEU A 120 13.54 8.00 67.06
C LEU A 120 13.42 6.57 67.53
N LYS A 121 14.48 5.99 68.14
CA LYS A 121 14.47 4.61 68.68
C LYS A 121 13.36 4.42 69.71
N LYS A 122 13.18 5.37 70.67
CA LYS A 122 12.13 5.34 71.68
C LYS A 122 10.74 5.44 71.06
N LEU A 123 10.57 6.36 70.06
CA LEU A 123 9.31 6.54 69.31
C LEU A 123 8.91 5.24 68.58
N ILE A 124 9.86 4.58 67.88
CA ILE A 124 9.61 3.36 67.17
C ILE A 124 9.21 2.24 68.15
N TRP A 125 9.91 2.13 69.28
CA TRP A 125 9.60 1.11 70.30
C TRP A 125 8.20 1.32 70.95
N ARG A 126 7.85 2.56 71.22
CA ARG A 126 6.55 2.93 71.78
C ARG A 126 5.40 2.63 70.84
N HIS A 127 5.58 2.89 69.53
CA HIS A 127 4.57 2.70 68.47
C HIS A 127 4.92 1.56 67.49
N ARG A 128 5.63 0.53 67.97
CA ARG A 128 6.14 -0.59 67.14
C ARG A 128 5.10 -1.22 66.21
N ARG A 129 3.82 -1.28 66.61
CA ARG A 129 2.73 -1.83 65.80
C ARG A 129 2.38 -0.91 64.64
N ALA A 130 2.35 0.41 64.87
CA ALA A 130 2.08 1.39 63.81
C ALA A 130 3.22 1.47 62.81
N PHE A 131 4.47 1.44 63.30
CA PHE A 131 5.65 1.41 62.39
C PHE A 131 5.75 0.10 61.62
N ALA A 132 5.43 -1.03 62.21
CA ALA A 132 5.36 -2.32 61.48
C ALA A 132 4.28 -2.32 60.42
N PHE A 133 3.09 -1.76 60.71
CA PHE A 133 2.02 -1.59 59.76
C PHE A 133 2.43 -0.65 58.61
N ALA A 134 3.00 0.50 58.91
CA ALA A 134 3.49 1.43 57.90
C ALA A 134 4.57 0.80 56.97
N ALA A 135 5.50 0.03 57.58
CA ALA A 135 6.52 -0.70 56.79
C ALA A 135 5.90 -1.72 55.82
N VAL A 136 4.88 -2.45 56.28
CA VAL A 136 4.14 -3.42 55.45
C VAL A 136 3.43 -2.69 54.31
N VAL A 137 2.75 -1.57 54.60
CA VAL A 137 2.08 -0.75 53.57
C VAL A 137 3.08 -0.24 52.53
N VAL A 138 4.23 0.28 52.96
CA VAL A 138 5.29 0.74 52.05
C VAL A 138 5.81 -0.42 51.19
N LEU A 139 6.05 -1.57 51.78
CA LEU A 139 6.48 -2.75 51.01
C LEU A 139 5.44 -3.19 50.00
N LEU A 140 4.16 -3.17 50.36
CA LEU A 140 3.07 -3.48 49.43
C LEU A 140 2.99 -2.50 48.28
N VAL A 141 3.12 -1.19 48.55
CA VAL A 141 3.13 -0.15 47.54
C VAL A 141 4.33 -0.29 46.61
N LEU A 142 5.52 -0.55 47.16
CA LEU A 142 6.74 -0.77 46.37
C LEU A 142 6.61 -2.04 45.51
N SER A 143 6.11 -3.13 46.09
CA SER A 143 5.84 -4.36 45.38
C SER A 143 4.85 -4.15 44.24
N PHE A 144 3.75 -3.44 44.50
CA PHE A 144 2.78 -3.08 43.47
C PHE A 144 3.39 -2.21 42.37
N ALA A 145 4.19 -1.22 42.73
CA ALA A 145 4.87 -0.35 41.76
C ALA A 145 5.83 -1.13 40.85
N VAL A 146 6.59 -2.10 41.42
CA VAL A 146 7.49 -2.96 40.65
C VAL A 146 6.71 -3.87 39.70
N VAL A 147 5.62 -4.49 40.18
CA VAL A 147 4.79 -5.36 39.34
C VAL A 147 4.09 -4.55 38.24
N ALA A 148 3.50 -3.41 38.59
CA ALA A 148 2.84 -2.54 37.62
C ALA A 148 3.82 -1.98 36.56
N GLY A 149 5.01 -1.56 36.98
CA GLY A 149 6.08 -1.11 36.09
C GLY A 149 6.58 -2.22 35.17
N GLY A 150 6.75 -3.43 35.71
CA GLY A 150 7.14 -4.61 34.93
C GLY A 150 6.08 -5.04 33.93
N LEU A 151 4.79 -4.93 34.29
CA LEU A 151 3.69 -5.22 33.37
C LEU A 151 3.60 -4.16 32.27
N ALA A 152 3.69 -2.88 32.62
CA ALA A 152 3.71 -1.78 31.65
C ALA A 152 4.87 -1.92 30.65
N TYR A 153 6.07 -2.22 31.12
CA TYR A 153 7.24 -2.47 30.27
C TYR A 153 7.05 -3.66 29.32
N ARG A 154 6.46 -4.77 29.82
CA ARG A 154 6.15 -5.92 28.97
C ARG A 154 5.10 -5.60 27.90
N LEU A 155 4.06 -4.87 28.26
CA LEU A 155 3.04 -4.42 27.32
C LEU A 155 3.62 -3.50 26.24
N ASP A 156 4.50 -2.59 26.62
CA ASP A 156 5.18 -1.69 25.70
C ASP A 156 6.10 -2.45 24.74
N GLN A 157 6.91 -3.38 25.25
CA GLN A 157 7.71 -4.28 24.42
C GLN A 157 6.89 -5.16 23.48
N GLN A 158 5.73 -5.65 23.95
CA GLN A 158 4.84 -6.42 23.07
C GLN A 158 4.25 -5.56 21.95
N ARG A 159 3.87 -4.31 22.26
CA ARG A 159 3.42 -3.34 21.26
C ARG A 159 4.51 -3.01 20.23
N GLU A 160 5.72 -2.72 20.70
CA GLU A 160 6.86 -2.44 19.81
C GLU A 160 7.18 -3.64 18.90
N ASN A 161 7.18 -4.85 19.47
CA ASN A 161 7.44 -6.07 18.69
C ASN A 161 6.31 -6.36 17.68
N ALA A 162 5.05 -6.14 18.06
CA ALA A 162 3.91 -6.26 17.15
C ALA A 162 4.01 -5.23 16.01
N GLN A 163 4.31 -3.97 16.34
CA GLN A 163 4.49 -2.90 15.36
C GLN A 163 5.66 -3.18 14.41
N ARG A 164 6.77 -3.71 14.93
CA ARG A 164 7.93 -4.08 14.10
C ARG A 164 7.58 -5.19 13.13
N ARG A 165 6.94 -6.29 13.60
CA ARG A 165 6.48 -7.38 12.74
C ARG A 165 5.49 -6.92 11.69
N PHE A 166 4.56 -6.06 12.08
CA PHE A 166 3.60 -5.44 11.17
C PHE A 166 4.31 -4.65 10.05
N ASN A 167 5.28 -3.80 10.41
CA ASN A 167 6.06 -3.04 9.43
C ASN A 167 6.92 -3.93 8.53
N GLU A 168 7.53 -4.99 9.06
CA GLU A 168 8.29 -5.98 8.28
C GLU A 168 7.40 -6.68 7.26
N THR A 169 6.20 -7.12 7.67
CA THR A 169 5.23 -7.74 6.77
C THR A 169 4.74 -6.77 5.69
N ARG A 170 4.51 -5.51 6.05
CA ARG A 170 4.12 -4.43 5.14
C ARG A 170 5.18 -4.19 4.05
N VAL A 171 6.45 -4.13 4.44
CA VAL A 171 7.57 -3.98 3.49
C VAL A 171 7.64 -5.17 2.54
N LEU A 172 7.53 -6.41 3.06
CA LEU A 172 7.54 -7.62 2.24
C LEU A 172 6.40 -7.64 1.22
N ALA A 173 5.19 -7.28 1.63
CA ALA A 173 4.03 -7.24 0.74
C ALA A 173 4.20 -6.16 -0.36
N ARG A 174 4.73 -4.99 0.00
CA ARG A 174 5.05 -3.95 -0.98
C ARG A 174 6.08 -4.44 -1.99
N THR A 175 7.16 -5.07 -1.55
CA THR A 175 8.16 -5.68 -2.45
C THR A 175 7.52 -6.73 -3.35
N LEU A 176 6.58 -7.53 -2.84
CA LEU A 176 5.89 -8.55 -3.63
C LEU A 176 4.99 -7.94 -4.71
N ILE A 177 4.21 -6.90 -4.37
CA ILE A 177 3.24 -6.27 -5.28
C ILE A 177 3.95 -5.42 -6.35
N TYR A 178 5.03 -4.71 -6.00
CA TYR A 178 5.71 -3.76 -6.89
C TYR A 178 6.97 -4.37 -7.51
N ASP A 179 7.96 -4.74 -6.70
CA ASP A 179 9.29 -5.08 -7.19
C ASP A 179 9.34 -6.48 -7.82
N LEU A 180 8.74 -7.47 -7.15
CA LEU A 180 8.78 -8.86 -7.62
C LEU A 180 7.91 -9.05 -8.87
N HIS A 181 6.73 -8.42 -8.92
CA HIS A 181 5.90 -8.47 -10.12
C HIS A 181 6.64 -7.89 -11.32
N ASP A 182 7.23 -6.69 -11.18
CA ASP A 182 7.94 -6.02 -12.27
C ASP A 182 9.17 -6.83 -12.73
N ALA A 183 9.83 -7.55 -11.81
CA ALA A 183 10.93 -8.46 -12.14
C ALA A 183 10.47 -9.73 -12.88
N VAL A 184 9.27 -10.22 -12.60
CA VAL A 184 8.71 -11.44 -13.19
C VAL A 184 7.90 -11.14 -14.46
N ALA A 185 7.38 -9.93 -14.61
CA ALA A 185 6.55 -9.53 -15.76
C ALA A 185 7.18 -9.83 -17.15
N PRO A 186 8.49 -9.60 -17.39
CA PRO A 186 9.12 -9.91 -18.66
C PRO A 186 9.46 -11.40 -18.84
N VAL A 187 9.28 -12.24 -17.80
CA VAL A 187 9.66 -13.65 -17.86
C VAL A 187 8.55 -14.46 -18.56
N HIS A 188 8.90 -15.12 -19.66
CA HIS A 188 7.98 -15.96 -20.42
C HIS A 188 7.50 -17.17 -19.60
N GLY A 189 6.20 -17.47 -19.67
CA GLY A 189 5.59 -18.58 -18.91
C GLY A 189 5.40 -18.28 -17.41
N ALA A 190 5.62 -17.07 -16.95
CA ALA A 190 5.49 -16.69 -15.55
C ALA A 190 4.04 -16.36 -15.13
N LEU A 191 3.04 -16.55 -15.97
CA LEU A 191 1.66 -16.20 -15.66
C LEU A 191 1.16 -16.81 -14.34
N PRO A 192 1.38 -18.12 -14.03
CA PRO A 192 0.96 -18.68 -12.75
C PRO A 192 1.66 -18.04 -11.54
N ALA A 193 2.92 -17.62 -11.70
CA ALA A 193 3.65 -16.90 -10.66
C ALA A 193 3.07 -15.49 -10.45
N ARG A 194 2.71 -14.80 -11.54
CA ARG A 194 2.08 -13.48 -11.49
C ARG A 194 0.69 -13.54 -10.85
N GLU A 195 -0.12 -14.55 -11.18
CA GLU A 195 -1.40 -14.80 -10.51
C GLU A 195 -1.23 -15.00 -9.00
N LEU A 196 -0.26 -15.83 -8.60
CA LEU A 196 0.02 -16.05 -7.17
C LEU A 196 0.44 -14.77 -6.46
N ILE A 197 1.26 -13.93 -7.10
CA ILE A 197 1.70 -12.63 -6.56
C ILE A 197 0.49 -11.72 -6.35
N VAL A 198 -0.37 -11.61 -7.36
CA VAL A 198 -1.59 -10.78 -7.35
C VAL A 198 -2.57 -11.27 -6.29
N ASP A 199 -2.87 -12.56 -6.24
CA ASP A 199 -3.81 -13.14 -5.26
C ASP A 199 -3.29 -12.99 -3.82
N THR A 200 -1.99 -13.21 -3.60
CA THR A 200 -1.35 -13.02 -2.30
C THR A 200 -1.36 -11.56 -1.88
N GLY A 201 -1.05 -10.67 -2.82
CA GLY A 201 -1.09 -9.22 -2.61
C GLY A 201 -2.49 -8.73 -2.26
N LEU A 202 -3.51 -9.19 -2.96
CA LEU A 202 -4.90 -8.83 -2.70
C LEU A 202 -5.37 -9.33 -1.33
N ALA A 203 -5.09 -10.59 -0.97
CA ALA A 203 -5.42 -11.12 0.35
C ALA A 203 -4.76 -10.34 1.49
N TYR A 204 -3.51 -9.89 1.28
CA TYR A 204 -2.81 -9.04 2.24
C TYR A 204 -3.46 -7.65 2.33
N LEU A 205 -3.79 -7.01 1.19
CA LEU A 205 -4.45 -5.70 1.18
C LEU A 205 -5.82 -5.73 1.85
N ASP A 206 -6.61 -6.79 1.63
CA ASP A 206 -7.90 -6.98 2.29
C ASP A 206 -7.73 -7.09 3.83
N ALA A 207 -6.73 -7.82 4.31
CA ALA A 207 -6.42 -7.91 5.73
C ALA A 207 -5.95 -6.55 6.30
N LEU A 208 -5.05 -5.86 5.58
CA LEU A 208 -4.48 -4.57 5.98
C LEU A 208 -5.56 -3.48 6.05
N SER A 209 -6.45 -3.43 5.07
CA SER A 209 -7.56 -2.48 5.00
C SER A 209 -8.53 -2.64 6.19
N ASN A 210 -8.79 -3.90 6.62
CA ASN A 210 -9.60 -4.18 7.80
C ASN A 210 -8.93 -3.72 9.11
N GLU A 211 -7.60 -3.67 9.17
CA GLU A 211 -6.83 -3.24 10.34
C GLU A 211 -6.50 -1.74 10.33
N ALA A 212 -6.66 -1.07 9.19
CA ALA A 212 -6.24 0.32 9.01
C ALA A 212 -7.00 1.30 9.94
N GLY A 213 -8.26 1.01 10.29
CA GLY A 213 -9.07 1.88 11.15
C GLY A 213 -9.00 3.34 10.69
N ASP A 214 -8.64 4.26 11.61
CA ASP A 214 -8.52 5.70 11.32
C ASP A 214 -7.10 6.13 10.89
N ASP A 215 -6.18 5.19 10.64
CA ASP A 215 -4.82 5.51 10.17
C ASP A 215 -4.84 5.93 8.69
N LEU A 216 -4.84 7.26 8.47
CA LEU A 216 -4.87 7.87 7.14
C LEU A 216 -3.74 7.35 6.23
N SER A 217 -2.52 7.23 6.75
CA SER A 217 -1.36 6.79 5.96
C SER A 217 -1.55 5.36 5.46
N LEU A 218 -2.09 4.50 6.33
CA LEU A 218 -2.33 3.10 6.02
C LEU A 218 -3.50 2.92 5.04
N GLN A 219 -4.58 3.70 5.21
CA GLN A 219 -5.70 3.71 4.27
C GLN A 219 -5.25 4.12 2.86
N LEU A 220 -4.43 5.17 2.73
CA LEU A 220 -3.89 5.63 1.44
C LEU A 220 -2.98 4.58 0.80
N GLU A 221 -2.15 3.90 1.59
CA GLU A 221 -1.32 2.80 1.08
C GLU A 221 -2.15 1.61 0.61
N CYS A 222 -3.22 1.25 1.31
CA CYS A 222 -4.16 0.22 0.87
C CYS A 222 -4.79 0.60 -0.48
N ALA A 223 -5.22 1.85 -0.64
CA ALA A 223 -5.80 2.33 -1.88
C ALA A 223 -4.80 2.25 -3.05
N ASP A 224 -3.56 2.75 -2.85
CA ASP A 224 -2.49 2.65 -3.85
C ASP A 224 -2.21 1.19 -4.23
N GLY A 225 -2.21 0.29 -3.24
CA GLY A 225 -2.04 -1.15 -3.44
C GLY A 225 -3.16 -1.77 -4.27
N TYR A 226 -4.43 -1.44 -3.97
CA TYR A 226 -5.57 -1.91 -4.77
C TYR A 226 -5.50 -1.41 -6.21
N PHE A 227 -5.14 -0.14 -6.45
CA PHE A 227 -4.98 0.39 -7.81
C PHE A 227 -3.88 -0.35 -8.56
N ARG A 228 -2.73 -0.60 -7.91
CA ARG A 228 -1.63 -1.35 -8.53
C ARG A 228 -2.04 -2.79 -8.86
N VAL A 229 -2.69 -3.49 -7.94
CA VAL A 229 -3.18 -4.86 -8.18
C VAL A 229 -4.20 -4.88 -9.32
N ALA A 230 -5.10 -3.91 -9.40
CA ALA A 230 -6.07 -3.79 -10.49
C ALA A 230 -5.38 -3.58 -11.85
N GLU A 231 -4.35 -2.73 -11.92
CA GLU A 231 -3.54 -2.59 -13.14
C GLU A 231 -2.91 -3.92 -13.57
N LEU A 232 -2.36 -4.70 -12.64
CA LEU A 232 -1.74 -6.00 -12.90
C LEU A 232 -2.75 -7.06 -13.33
N GLN A 233 -4.00 -6.97 -12.85
CA GLN A 233 -5.07 -7.88 -13.23
C GLN A 233 -5.62 -7.62 -14.63
N GLY A 234 -5.84 -6.37 -15.01
CA GLY A 234 -6.71 -6.07 -16.14
C GLY A 234 -6.26 -5.04 -17.16
N THR A 235 -5.19 -4.25 -16.96
CA THR A 235 -4.83 -3.19 -17.92
C THR A 235 -4.25 -3.74 -19.22
N PRO A 236 -4.80 -3.38 -20.40
CA PRO A 236 -4.33 -3.91 -21.68
C PRO A 236 -3.01 -3.30 -22.14
N SER A 237 -2.57 -2.18 -21.54
CA SER A 237 -1.36 -1.45 -21.94
C SER A 237 -0.05 -2.01 -21.38
N GLY A 238 -0.11 -3.08 -20.56
CA GLY A 238 1.04 -3.70 -19.90
C GLY A 238 0.91 -5.22 -19.77
N PRO A 239 1.88 -5.87 -19.15
CA PRO A 239 1.81 -7.30 -18.84
C PRO A 239 0.78 -7.54 -17.73
N SER A 240 -0.49 -7.70 -18.09
CA SER A 240 -1.60 -7.97 -17.18
C SER A 240 -2.05 -9.43 -17.27
N LEU A 241 -2.90 -9.85 -16.31
CA LEU A 241 -3.50 -11.19 -16.29
C LEU A 241 -4.70 -11.33 -17.25
N GLY A 242 -5.19 -10.23 -17.83
CA GLY A 242 -6.38 -10.21 -18.69
C GLY A 242 -7.70 -10.43 -17.94
N GLN A 243 -7.72 -10.26 -16.61
CA GLN A 243 -8.89 -10.45 -15.74
C GLN A 243 -9.60 -9.11 -15.50
N THR A 244 -10.07 -8.47 -16.56
CA THR A 244 -10.57 -7.07 -16.54
C THR A 244 -11.74 -6.87 -15.56
N THR A 245 -12.71 -7.77 -15.54
CA THR A 245 -13.87 -7.69 -14.63
C THR A 245 -13.42 -7.72 -13.16
N ARG A 246 -12.52 -8.63 -12.81
CA ARG A 246 -11.96 -8.74 -11.47
C ARG A 246 -11.11 -7.52 -11.09
N ALA A 247 -10.40 -6.95 -12.06
CA ALA A 247 -9.62 -5.72 -11.89
C ALA A 247 -10.51 -4.52 -11.55
N ILE A 248 -11.67 -4.39 -12.20
CA ILE A 248 -12.67 -3.35 -11.90
C ILE A 248 -13.14 -3.44 -10.44
N ASP A 249 -13.45 -4.64 -9.94
CA ASP A 249 -13.86 -4.84 -8.54
C ASP A 249 -12.74 -4.51 -7.56
N THR A 250 -11.49 -4.86 -7.90
CA THR A 250 -10.32 -4.52 -7.08
C THR A 250 -10.09 -3.00 -7.05
N CYS A 251 -10.18 -2.33 -8.20
CA CYS A 251 -10.03 -0.86 -8.28
C CYS A 251 -11.12 -0.14 -7.48
N ARG A 252 -12.36 -0.64 -7.50
CA ARG A 252 -13.47 -0.10 -6.74
C ARG A 252 -13.20 -0.07 -5.24
N LYS A 253 -12.58 -1.12 -4.66
CA LYS A 253 -12.16 -1.13 -3.26
C LYS A 253 -11.21 0.03 -2.92
N GLY A 254 -10.24 0.29 -3.79
CA GLY A 254 -9.32 1.44 -3.63
C GLY A 254 -10.05 2.78 -3.69
N LEU A 255 -10.98 2.94 -4.65
CA LEU A 255 -11.78 4.16 -4.79
C LEU A 255 -12.69 4.39 -3.59
N GLU A 256 -13.34 3.37 -3.03
CA GLU A 256 -14.17 3.48 -1.83
C GLU A 256 -13.38 4.07 -0.65
N ILE A 257 -12.11 3.66 -0.48
CA ILE A 257 -11.24 4.20 0.56
C ILE A 257 -10.95 5.69 0.32
N VAL A 258 -10.45 6.05 -0.87
CA VAL A 258 -10.05 7.45 -1.13
C VAL A 258 -11.25 8.39 -1.19
N ASP A 259 -12.42 7.94 -1.64
CA ASP A 259 -13.66 8.72 -1.67
C ASP A 259 -14.18 8.97 -0.25
N GLY A 260 -14.11 7.95 0.61
CA GLY A 260 -14.39 8.09 2.03
C GLY A 260 -13.50 9.14 2.69
N LEU A 261 -12.19 9.09 2.41
CA LEU A 261 -11.23 10.06 2.92
C LEU A 261 -11.45 11.47 2.36
N LEU A 262 -11.74 11.59 1.06
CA LEU A 262 -12.00 12.86 0.39
C LEU A 262 -13.23 13.56 0.95
N SER A 263 -14.25 12.80 1.36
CA SER A 263 -15.46 13.36 1.98
C SER A 263 -15.23 14.01 3.35
N VAL A 264 -14.12 13.65 4.03
CA VAL A 264 -13.78 14.14 5.38
C VAL A 264 -12.65 15.17 5.33
N ASN A 265 -11.66 14.98 4.45
CA ASN A 265 -10.46 15.81 4.40
C ASN A 265 -9.93 15.95 2.96
N GLU A 266 -10.14 17.11 2.36
CA GLU A 266 -9.75 17.40 0.98
C GLU A 266 -8.30 17.90 0.88
N THR A 267 -7.31 17.03 1.07
CA THR A 267 -5.89 17.37 0.81
C THR A 267 -5.47 17.04 -0.62
N ASP A 268 -4.44 17.74 -1.13
CA ASP A 268 -3.88 17.46 -2.46
C ASP A 268 -3.41 15.99 -2.59
N ASP A 269 -2.92 15.40 -1.50
CA ASP A 269 -2.44 14.03 -1.47
C ASP A 269 -3.59 13.01 -1.65
N ILE A 270 -4.74 13.23 -1.01
CA ILE A 270 -5.94 12.42 -1.19
C ILE A 270 -6.54 12.64 -2.58
N ARG A 271 -6.60 13.90 -3.05
CA ARG A 271 -7.09 14.22 -4.41
C ARG A 271 -6.27 13.52 -5.48
N LEU A 272 -4.93 13.52 -5.34
CA LEU A 272 -4.04 12.85 -6.29
C LEU A 272 -4.34 11.35 -6.38
N ARG A 273 -4.50 10.66 -5.24
CA ARG A 273 -4.82 9.24 -5.23
C ARG A 273 -6.21 8.94 -5.78
N ALA A 274 -7.20 9.77 -5.46
CA ALA A 274 -8.53 9.64 -6.05
C ALA A 274 -8.50 9.84 -7.58
N ALA A 275 -7.70 10.77 -8.07
CA ALA A 275 -7.50 10.96 -9.50
C ALA A 275 -6.81 9.78 -10.17
N LEU A 276 -5.74 9.25 -9.56
CA LEU A 276 -5.05 8.05 -10.06
C LEU A 276 -5.99 6.84 -10.09
N GLY A 277 -6.77 6.61 -9.03
CA GLY A 277 -7.76 5.54 -8.96
C GLY A 277 -8.86 5.69 -10.04
N ALA A 278 -9.38 6.90 -10.23
CA ALA A 278 -10.37 7.17 -11.26
C ALA A 278 -9.79 6.94 -12.67
N ARG A 279 -8.54 7.34 -12.93
CA ARG A 279 -7.85 7.05 -14.20
C ARG A 279 -7.69 5.55 -14.43
N VAL A 280 -7.23 4.79 -13.41
CA VAL A 280 -7.11 3.33 -13.51
C VAL A 280 -8.46 2.68 -13.77
N MET A 281 -9.53 3.12 -13.10
CA MET A 281 -10.89 2.66 -13.37
C MET A 281 -11.30 2.95 -14.81
N GLY A 282 -10.99 4.16 -15.32
CA GLY A 282 -11.23 4.52 -16.71
C GLY A 282 -10.49 3.60 -17.68
N ASP A 283 -9.21 3.31 -17.43
CA ASP A 283 -8.40 2.40 -18.26
C ASP A 283 -9.00 0.98 -18.31
N LEU A 284 -9.54 0.48 -17.20
CA LEU A 284 -10.17 -0.84 -17.10
C LEU A 284 -11.53 -0.89 -17.80
N LEU A 285 -12.37 0.14 -17.61
CA LEU A 285 -13.67 0.26 -18.28
C LEU A 285 -13.49 0.40 -19.80
N ASP A 286 -12.50 1.15 -20.25
CA ASP A 286 -12.17 1.25 -21.65
C ASP A 286 -11.68 -0.10 -22.23
N ALA A 287 -10.92 -0.86 -21.45
CA ALA A 287 -10.50 -2.24 -21.81
C ALA A 287 -11.68 -3.21 -21.91
N SER A 288 -12.72 -3.02 -21.08
CA SER A 288 -13.96 -3.81 -21.16
C SER A 288 -14.85 -3.41 -22.33
N GLY A 289 -14.63 -2.22 -22.92
CA GLY A 289 -15.42 -1.65 -24.01
C GLY A 289 -16.58 -0.78 -23.53
N GLU A 290 -16.57 -0.36 -22.27
CA GLU A 290 -17.53 0.54 -21.65
C GLU A 290 -17.03 2.00 -21.77
N SER A 291 -16.95 2.50 -23.02
CA SER A 291 -16.30 3.78 -23.33
C SER A 291 -16.95 4.98 -22.64
N ASP A 292 -18.27 5.01 -22.46
CA ASP A 292 -18.96 6.12 -21.79
C ASP A 292 -18.62 6.16 -20.30
N SER A 293 -18.67 5.01 -19.61
CA SER A 293 -18.27 4.91 -18.21
C SER A 293 -16.78 5.25 -18.01
N ALA A 294 -15.92 4.87 -18.96
CA ALA A 294 -14.51 5.23 -18.94
C ALA A 294 -14.30 6.75 -19.04
N ILE A 295 -15.01 7.41 -19.95
CA ILE A 295 -14.98 8.87 -20.14
C ILE A 295 -15.34 9.57 -18.81
N GLU A 296 -16.41 9.17 -18.13
CA GLU A 296 -16.80 9.74 -16.83
C GLU A 296 -15.69 9.64 -15.78
N GLN A 297 -15.00 8.51 -15.74
CA GLN A 297 -13.90 8.33 -14.78
C GLN A 297 -12.67 9.18 -15.14
N TYR A 298 -12.35 9.33 -16.42
CA TYR A 298 -11.28 10.24 -16.85
C TYR A 298 -11.61 11.71 -16.57
N GLU A 299 -12.84 12.14 -16.82
CA GLU A 299 -13.29 13.51 -16.50
C GLU A 299 -13.22 13.79 -15.01
N ARG A 300 -13.62 12.81 -14.18
CA ARG A 300 -13.47 12.87 -12.72
C ARG A 300 -11.99 13.03 -12.32
N ALA A 301 -11.10 12.23 -12.90
CA ALA A 301 -9.68 12.29 -12.62
C ALA A 301 -9.08 13.66 -12.97
N ILE A 302 -9.45 14.21 -14.14
CA ILE A 302 -9.03 15.55 -14.59
C ILE A 302 -9.51 16.62 -13.60
N ALA A 303 -10.78 16.60 -13.20
CA ALA A 303 -11.32 17.59 -12.28
C ALA A 303 -10.57 17.62 -10.93
N LEU A 304 -10.15 16.46 -10.43
CA LEU A 304 -9.34 16.36 -9.22
C LEU A 304 -7.90 16.87 -9.41
N LEU A 305 -7.27 16.54 -10.55
CA LEU A 305 -5.93 17.00 -10.89
C LEU A 305 -5.86 18.50 -11.13
N GLU A 306 -6.87 19.07 -11.79
CA GLU A 306 -6.97 20.52 -12.02
C GLU A 306 -7.03 21.31 -10.71
N GLN A 307 -7.72 20.81 -9.68
CA GLN A 307 -7.74 21.45 -8.36
C GLN A 307 -6.34 21.48 -7.72
N ILE A 308 -5.52 20.45 -7.95
CA ILE A 308 -4.12 20.45 -7.50
C ILE A 308 -3.29 21.41 -8.35
N HIS A 309 -3.48 21.38 -9.67
CA HIS A 309 -2.74 22.22 -10.63
C HIS A 309 -2.94 23.71 -10.38
N ILE A 310 -4.14 24.15 -10.02
CA ILE A 310 -4.43 25.57 -9.66
C ILE A 310 -3.51 26.04 -8.52
N ASN A 311 -3.24 25.18 -7.54
CA ASN A 311 -2.38 25.51 -6.40
C ASN A 311 -0.88 25.32 -6.71
N LYS A 312 -0.54 24.43 -7.66
CA LYS A 312 0.83 24.03 -8.01
C LYS A 312 0.99 23.95 -9.53
N PRO A 313 0.98 25.10 -10.25
CA PRO A 313 0.94 25.11 -11.71
C PRO A 313 2.17 24.52 -12.40
N ASP A 314 3.33 24.53 -11.73
CA ASP A 314 4.61 24.06 -12.26
C ASP A 314 5.01 22.67 -11.71
N ASP A 315 4.08 21.96 -11.04
CA ASP A 315 4.34 20.60 -10.57
C ASP A 315 4.35 19.63 -11.75
N THR A 316 5.55 19.22 -12.15
CA THR A 316 5.77 18.36 -13.33
C THR A 316 5.11 16.99 -13.20
N SER A 317 4.89 16.50 -11.97
CA SER A 317 4.20 15.22 -11.74
C SER A 317 2.70 15.35 -11.98
N VAL A 318 2.08 16.43 -11.54
CA VAL A 318 0.67 16.73 -11.81
C VAL A 318 0.43 16.99 -13.29
N LEU A 319 1.32 17.74 -13.94
CA LEU A 319 1.26 17.95 -15.39
C LEU A 319 1.34 16.63 -16.16
N ALA A 320 2.23 15.72 -15.77
CA ALA A 320 2.36 14.40 -16.40
C ALA A 320 1.11 13.52 -16.24
N GLU A 321 0.45 13.57 -15.08
CA GLU A 321 -0.81 12.84 -14.87
C GLU A 321 -1.97 13.48 -15.64
N LEU A 322 -2.03 14.80 -15.75
CA LEU A 322 -3.00 15.50 -16.62
C LEU A 322 -2.79 15.12 -18.08
N GLU A 323 -1.54 15.15 -18.60
CA GLU A 323 -1.20 14.69 -19.95
C GLU A 323 -1.75 13.29 -20.21
N LYS A 324 -1.43 12.34 -19.31
CA LYS A 324 -1.82 10.94 -19.44
C LYS A 324 -3.34 10.79 -19.41
N THR A 325 -4.01 11.48 -18.49
CA THR A 325 -5.46 11.37 -18.33
C THR A 325 -6.21 12.00 -19.51
N HIS A 326 -5.77 13.16 -20.00
CA HIS A 326 -6.35 13.78 -21.20
C HIS A 326 -6.10 12.93 -22.44
N PHE A 327 -4.94 12.29 -22.57
CA PHE A 327 -4.66 11.37 -23.67
C PHE A 327 -5.60 10.17 -23.66
N ASN A 328 -5.81 9.57 -22.48
CA ASN A 328 -6.72 8.44 -22.33
C ASN A 328 -8.19 8.86 -22.59
N LEU A 329 -8.59 10.04 -22.10
CA LEU A 329 -9.91 10.61 -22.38
C LEU A 329 -10.13 10.86 -23.87
N ALA A 330 -9.12 11.40 -24.57
CA ALA A 330 -9.17 11.58 -26.03
C ALA A 330 -9.36 10.25 -26.75
N THR A 331 -8.63 9.21 -26.34
CA THR A 331 -8.76 7.85 -26.89
C THR A 331 -10.13 7.23 -26.57
N GLY A 332 -10.67 7.47 -25.38
CA GLY A 332 -12.03 7.08 -25.00
C GLY A 332 -13.10 7.73 -25.89
N HIS A 333 -12.97 9.05 -26.13
CA HIS A 333 -13.84 9.78 -27.07
C HIS A 333 -13.70 9.26 -28.51
N GLU A 334 -12.49 8.96 -28.97
CA GLU A 334 -12.27 8.36 -30.29
C GLU A 334 -13.01 7.03 -30.45
N ARG A 335 -12.95 6.15 -29.43
CA ARG A 335 -13.65 4.85 -29.44
C ARG A 335 -15.16 4.99 -29.36
N ALA A 336 -15.65 6.09 -28.80
CA ALA A 336 -17.05 6.46 -28.77
C ALA A 336 -17.49 7.30 -29.99
N ASP A 337 -16.67 7.36 -31.05
CA ASP A 337 -16.89 8.11 -32.30
C ASP A 337 -17.09 9.63 -32.10
N ARG A 338 -16.64 10.17 -30.94
CA ARG A 338 -16.72 11.60 -30.59
C ARG A 338 -15.44 12.33 -31.01
N TYR A 339 -15.17 12.32 -32.31
CA TYR A 339 -13.88 12.75 -32.87
C TYR A 339 -13.51 14.22 -32.54
N ASP A 340 -14.50 15.14 -32.54
CA ASP A 340 -14.24 16.54 -32.19
C ASP A 340 -13.82 16.71 -30.72
N ALA A 341 -14.35 15.86 -29.82
CA ALA A 341 -13.93 15.86 -28.43
C ALA A 341 -12.52 15.27 -28.29
N ALA A 342 -12.24 14.17 -28.98
CA ALA A 342 -10.92 13.56 -29.00
C ALA A 342 -9.85 14.55 -29.48
N GLU A 343 -10.09 15.26 -30.57
CA GLU A 343 -9.20 16.26 -31.13
C GLU A 343 -8.91 17.40 -30.14
N ARG A 344 -9.96 17.90 -29.45
CA ARG A 344 -9.75 18.94 -28.41
C ARG A 344 -8.85 18.44 -27.28
N HIS A 345 -9.06 17.23 -26.79
CA HIS A 345 -8.26 16.71 -25.69
C HIS A 345 -6.82 16.39 -26.11
N PHE A 346 -6.57 15.91 -27.32
CA PHE A 346 -5.19 15.79 -27.84
C PHE A 346 -4.50 17.16 -27.98
N GLY A 347 -5.24 18.22 -28.32
CA GLY A 347 -4.73 19.58 -28.28
C GLY A 347 -4.28 20.02 -26.89
N ILE A 348 -5.12 19.73 -25.86
CA ILE A 348 -4.77 20.01 -24.46
C ILE A 348 -3.50 19.22 -24.04
N VAL A 349 -3.36 17.97 -24.48
CA VAL A 349 -2.14 17.18 -24.20
C VAL A 349 -0.90 17.86 -24.75
N ALA A 350 -0.96 18.37 -25.98
CA ALA A 350 0.17 19.09 -26.59
C ALA A 350 0.55 20.34 -25.76
N ASP A 351 -0.43 21.15 -25.33
CA ASP A 351 -0.20 22.31 -24.46
C ASP A 351 0.39 21.94 -23.10
N LEU A 352 -0.07 20.84 -22.50
CA LEU A 352 0.45 20.34 -21.21
C LEU A 352 1.90 19.87 -21.34
N ILE A 353 2.26 19.22 -22.44
CA ILE A 353 3.63 18.80 -22.74
C ILE A 353 4.55 20.02 -22.80
N ASP A 354 4.15 21.08 -23.52
CA ASP A 354 4.93 22.30 -23.63
C ASP A 354 5.13 22.98 -22.25
N ARG A 355 4.07 23.08 -21.45
CA ARG A 355 4.16 23.59 -20.07
C ARG A 355 5.09 22.74 -19.19
N ARG A 356 5.05 21.42 -19.32
CA ARG A 356 5.92 20.53 -18.54
C ARG A 356 7.39 20.70 -18.93
N ILE A 357 7.69 20.95 -20.20
CA ILE A 357 9.05 21.31 -20.65
C ILE A 357 9.49 22.62 -20.01
N ASP A 358 8.64 23.65 -20.05
CA ASP A 358 8.92 24.96 -19.45
C ASP A 358 9.14 24.87 -17.93
N ALA A 359 8.44 23.96 -17.25
CA ALA A 359 8.59 23.68 -15.82
C ALA A 359 9.85 22.83 -15.48
N GLY A 360 10.66 22.45 -16.48
CA GLY A 360 11.92 21.71 -16.29
C GLY A 360 11.76 20.18 -16.35
N GLY A 361 10.69 19.67 -16.97
CA GLY A 361 10.49 18.25 -17.23
C GLY A 361 11.50 17.67 -18.23
N ASP A 362 11.54 16.34 -18.32
CA ASP A 362 12.42 15.62 -19.27
C ASP A 362 12.00 15.90 -20.73
N ILE A 363 12.84 16.63 -21.45
CA ILE A 363 12.60 17.03 -22.84
C ILE A 363 12.47 15.81 -23.76
N ARG A 364 13.21 14.74 -23.50
CA ARG A 364 13.17 13.52 -24.33
C ARG A 364 11.84 12.79 -24.19
N ASP A 365 11.38 12.57 -22.96
CA ASP A 365 10.07 11.98 -22.68
C ASP A 365 8.96 12.84 -23.30
N ALA A 366 9.06 14.15 -23.18
CA ALA A 366 8.15 15.11 -23.78
C ALA A 366 8.08 15.01 -25.30
N GLN A 367 9.22 14.90 -26.00
CA GLN A 367 9.26 14.75 -27.45
C GLN A 367 8.59 13.48 -27.93
N ILE A 368 8.82 12.34 -27.24
CA ILE A 368 8.17 11.07 -27.58
C ILE A 368 6.66 11.16 -27.36
N LYS A 369 6.22 11.74 -26.25
CA LYS A 369 4.79 11.94 -25.96
C LYS A 369 4.13 12.90 -26.96
N ARG A 370 4.82 13.98 -27.35
CA ARG A 370 4.33 14.89 -28.39
C ARG A 370 4.11 14.17 -29.70
N ALA A 371 5.07 13.37 -30.14
CA ALA A 371 4.94 12.61 -31.37
C ALA A 371 3.79 11.59 -31.31
N ASN A 372 3.64 10.88 -30.18
CA ASN A 372 2.52 9.96 -29.98
C ASN A 372 1.16 10.70 -30.00
N THR A 373 1.09 11.90 -29.44
CA THR A 373 -0.11 12.74 -29.46
C THR A 373 -0.45 13.20 -30.87
N LEU A 374 0.56 13.63 -31.64
CA LEU A 374 0.40 14.02 -33.04
C LEU A 374 -0.06 12.82 -33.91
N ALA A 375 0.47 11.62 -33.64
CA ALA A 375 0.04 10.42 -34.34
C ALA A 375 -1.42 10.07 -34.04
N ALA A 376 -1.83 10.15 -32.77
CA ALA A 376 -3.21 9.92 -32.36
C ALA A 376 -4.16 10.98 -32.96
N LEU A 377 -3.74 12.25 -32.99
CA LEU A 377 -4.48 13.33 -33.64
C LEU A 377 -4.69 13.06 -35.12
N GLY A 378 -3.62 12.63 -35.83
CA GLY A 378 -3.72 12.22 -37.22
C GLY A 378 -4.72 11.09 -37.43
N HIS A 379 -4.70 10.08 -36.55
CA HIS A 379 -5.66 8.98 -36.62
C HIS A 379 -7.12 9.45 -36.45
N VAL A 380 -7.40 10.27 -35.44
CA VAL A 380 -8.74 10.85 -35.19
C VAL A 380 -9.24 11.65 -36.40
N ARG A 381 -8.39 12.42 -37.04
CA ARG A 381 -8.75 13.18 -38.24
C ARG A 381 -9.13 12.29 -39.41
N VAL A 382 -8.44 11.14 -39.56
CA VAL A 382 -8.83 10.11 -40.55
C VAL A 382 -10.21 9.56 -40.26
N GLN A 383 -10.49 9.20 -39.02
CA GLN A 383 -11.78 8.65 -38.62
C GLN A 383 -12.92 9.67 -38.83
N ARG A 384 -12.64 10.96 -38.57
CA ARG A 384 -13.58 12.06 -38.85
C ARG A 384 -13.82 12.30 -40.32
N GLY A 385 -13.01 11.73 -41.21
CA GLY A 385 -13.05 11.95 -42.65
C GLY A 385 -12.23 13.20 -43.11
N ALA A 386 -11.49 13.85 -42.22
CA ALA A 386 -10.61 14.98 -42.50
C ALA A 386 -9.18 14.51 -42.86
N ILE A 387 -9.09 13.65 -43.87
CA ILE A 387 -7.86 12.92 -44.23
C ILE A 387 -6.73 13.88 -44.57
N ASP A 388 -7.01 14.97 -45.34
CA ASP A 388 -6.01 15.98 -45.71
C ASP A 388 -5.40 16.70 -44.48
N GLU A 389 -6.18 16.87 -43.42
CA GLU A 389 -5.73 17.50 -42.17
C GLU A 389 -4.90 16.54 -41.29
N ALA A 390 -4.96 15.22 -41.55
CA ALA A 390 -4.26 14.21 -40.78
C ALA A 390 -2.79 14.09 -41.14
N VAL A 391 -2.41 14.41 -42.38
CA VAL A 391 -1.05 14.21 -42.90
C VAL A 391 -0.02 15.05 -42.13
N GLY A 392 -0.29 16.36 -41.95
CA GLY A 392 0.65 17.31 -41.32
C GLY A 392 1.11 16.86 -39.91
N PRO A 393 0.20 16.58 -38.96
CA PRO A 393 0.59 16.12 -37.63
C PRO A 393 1.42 14.84 -37.64
N LEU A 394 1.13 13.90 -38.53
CA LEU A 394 1.87 12.64 -38.63
C LEU A 394 3.26 12.82 -39.24
N GLU A 395 3.39 13.69 -40.22
CA GLU A 395 4.70 14.08 -40.78
C GLU A 395 5.55 14.74 -39.69
N GLU A 396 4.99 15.69 -38.91
CA GLU A 396 5.65 16.31 -37.76
C GLU A 396 6.07 15.25 -36.72
N ALA A 397 5.19 14.29 -36.40
CA ALA A 397 5.52 13.22 -35.48
C ALA A 397 6.74 12.41 -35.96
N VAL A 398 6.76 12.05 -37.22
CA VAL A 398 7.88 11.31 -37.83
C VAL A 398 9.16 12.14 -37.78
N GLU A 399 9.12 13.45 -38.08
CA GLU A 399 10.29 14.35 -38.07
C GLU A 399 10.86 14.51 -36.65
N VAL A 400 9.99 14.72 -35.65
CA VAL A 400 10.39 14.79 -34.22
C VAL A 400 11.09 13.52 -33.77
N LEU A 401 10.51 12.35 -34.10
CA LEU A 401 11.09 11.08 -33.71
C LEU A 401 12.38 10.74 -34.47
N GLN A 402 12.48 11.12 -35.77
CA GLN A 402 13.74 11.00 -36.53
C GLN A 402 14.85 11.79 -35.88
N SER A 403 14.54 13.02 -35.43
CA SER A 403 15.49 13.89 -34.75
C SER A 403 15.91 13.27 -33.38
N ALA A 404 14.96 12.73 -32.62
CA ALA A 404 15.23 12.05 -31.35
C ALA A 404 16.12 10.81 -31.54
N VAL A 405 15.87 10.00 -32.57
CA VAL A 405 16.68 8.83 -32.93
C VAL A 405 18.09 9.21 -33.35
N ALA A 406 18.23 10.33 -34.14
CA ALA A 406 19.55 10.78 -34.59
C ALA A 406 20.42 11.28 -33.43
N LEU A 407 19.81 11.89 -32.41
CA LEU A 407 20.51 12.36 -31.20
C LEU A 407 20.88 11.23 -30.25
N HIS A 408 20.10 10.16 -30.20
CA HIS A 408 20.24 9.05 -29.24
C HIS A 408 20.02 7.69 -29.92
N PRO A 409 20.90 7.26 -30.82
CA PRO A 409 20.73 6.04 -31.60
C PRO A 409 20.80 4.75 -30.77
N GLU A 410 21.32 4.83 -29.53
CA GLU A 410 21.42 3.69 -28.60
C GLU A 410 20.11 3.42 -27.81
N HIS A 411 19.12 4.30 -27.90
CA HIS A 411 17.86 4.14 -27.19
C HIS A 411 16.78 3.54 -28.10
N GLY A 412 16.31 2.34 -27.75
CA GLY A 412 15.32 1.60 -28.55
C GLY A 412 13.92 2.25 -28.59
N ASN A 413 13.52 2.96 -27.52
CA ASN A 413 12.18 3.56 -27.40
C ASN A 413 11.84 4.58 -28.53
N PRO A 414 12.66 5.60 -28.84
CA PRO A 414 12.38 6.51 -29.94
C PRO A 414 12.35 5.81 -31.30
N GLN A 415 13.21 4.80 -31.51
CA GLN A 415 13.25 4.03 -32.75
C GLN A 415 11.96 3.24 -32.98
N ARG A 416 11.44 2.60 -31.90
CA ARG A 416 10.17 1.90 -31.94
C ARG A 416 9.01 2.86 -32.21
N SER A 417 8.96 4.00 -31.49
CA SER A 417 7.94 5.04 -31.71
C SER A 417 7.96 5.57 -33.14
N LEU A 418 9.13 5.72 -33.75
CA LEU A 418 9.28 6.12 -35.15
C LEU A 418 8.67 5.09 -36.13
N ALA A 419 8.90 3.80 -35.88
CA ALA A 419 8.28 2.75 -36.69
C ALA A 419 6.75 2.80 -36.60
N VAL A 420 6.20 2.99 -35.39
CA VAL A 420 4.75 3.14 -35.17
C VAL A 420 4.20 4.39 -35.87
N ALA A 421 4.84 5.56 -35.71
CA ALA A 421 4.41 6.79 -36.39
C ALA A 421 4.40 6.66 -37.91
N ARG A 422 5.37 5.94 -38.48
CA ARG A 422 5.38 5.62 -39.93
C ARG A 422 4.21 4.74 -40.33
N MET A 423 3.86 3.75 -39.52
CA MET A 423 2.67 2.92 -39.77
C MET A 423 1.38 3.76 -39.75
N ASP A 424 1.27 4.71 -38.81
CA ASP A 424 0.11 5.59 -38.72
C ASP A 424 0.03 6.55 -39.92
N LEU A 425 1.16 7.14 -40.33
CA LEU A 425 1.23 7.93 -41.54
C LEU A 425 0.87 7.12 -42.81
N GLY A 426 1.33 5.86 -42.88
CA GLY A 426 0.95 4.93 -43.95
C GLY A 426 -0.55 4.63 -43.99
N ARG A 427 -1.20 4.50 -42.83
CA ARG A 427 -2.68 4.36 -42.76
C ARG A 427 -3.40 5.58 -43.34
N VAL A 428 -2.91 6.78 -43.05
CA VAL A 428 -3.50 8.01 -43.57
C VAL A 428 -3.35 8.08 -45.08
N TRP A 429 -2.17 7.80 -45.62
CA TRP A 429 -1.97 7.74 -47.07
C TRP A 429 -2.82 6.66 -47.73
N MET A 430 -2.98 5.48 -47.07
CA MET A 430 -3.87 4.45 -47.55
C MET A 430 -5.34 4.92 -47.60
N ALA A 431 -5.81 5.60 -46.58
CA ALA A 431 -7.15 6.16 -46.53
C ALA A 431 -7.37 7.27 -47.57
N ASN A 432 -6.32 8.06 -47.87
CA ASN A 432 -6.32 9.09 -48.90
C ASN A 432 -6.14 8.53 -50.33
N GLY A 433 -5.98 7.23 -50.47
CA GLY A 433 -5.80 6.56 -51.77
C GLY A 433 -4.36 6.66 -52.32
N ASP A 434 -3.41 7.23 -51.57
CA ASP A 434 -1.99 7.23 -51.95
C ASP A 434 -1.33 5.91 -51.56
N THR A 435 -1.61 4.90 -52.38
CA THR A 435 -1.13 3.52 -52.21
C THR A 435 0.40 3.43 -52.21
N ASN A 436 1.08 4.29 -52.98
CA ASN A 436 2.53 4.23 -53.10
C ASN A 436 3.23 4.74 -51.84
N SER A 437 2.79 5.87 -51.30
CA SER A 437 3.32 6.44 -50.06
C SER A 437 2.98 5.52 -48.86
N ALA A 438 1.76 4.98 -48.80
CA ALA A 438 1.35 4.02 -47.79
C ALA A 438 2.23 2.78 -47.80
N ARG A 439 2.48 2.19 -48.98
CA ARG A 439 3.37 1.03 -49.17
C ARG A 439 4.77 1.34 -48.66
N SER A 440 5.35 2.45 -49.11
CA SER A 440 6.70 2.86 -48.70
C SER A 440 6.83 3.04 -47.18
N ALA A 441 5.80 3.63 -46.55
CA ALA A 441 5.79 3.80 -45.09
C ALA A 441 5.75 2.46 -44.34
N PHE A 442 4.88 1.53 -44.75
CA PHE A 442 4.79 0.21 -44.12
C PHE A 442 6.06 -0.63 -44.35
N GLU A 443 6.63 -0.63 -45.57
CA GLU A 443 7.89 -1.31 -45.84
C GLU A 443 9.05 -0.72 -45.01
N THR A 444 9.09 0.61 -44.82
CA THR A 444 10.10 1.27 -44.00
C THR A 444 9.93 0.89 -42.52
N ALA A 445 8.69 0.86 -42.03
CA ALA A 445 8.39 0.45 -40.65
C ALA A 445 8.77 -1.02 -40.40
N ILE A 446 8.53 -1.92 -41.37
CA ILE A 446 9.00 -3.33 -41.33
C ILE A 446 10.53 -3.35 -41.16
N GLY A 447 11.28 -2.61 -42.03
CA GLY A 447 12.73 -2.55 -41.95
C GLY A 447 13.26 -1.97 -40.61
N ASP A 448 12.55 -1.02 -40.00
CA ASP A 448 12.88 -0.49 -38.69
C ASP A 448 12.69 -1.53 -37.58
N CYS A 449 11.54 -2.21 -37.57
CA CYS A 449 11.25 -3.27 -36.59
C CYS A 449 12.24 -4.44 -36.73
N GLU A 450 12.54 -4.87 -37.95
CA GLU A 450 13.53 -5.94 -38.18
C GLU A 450 14.94 -5.55 -37.71
N ARG A 451 15.29 -4.26 -37.79
CA ARG A 451 16.57 -3.76 -37.30
C ARG A 451 16.62 -3.83 -35.76
N LEU A 452 15.53 -3.46 -35.10
CA LEU A 452 15.40 -3.52 -33.65
C LEU A 452 15.44 -4.97 -33.16
N ILE A 453 14.72 -5.90 -33.82
CA ILE A 453 14.72 -7.34 -33.50
C ILE A 453 16.11 -7.95 -33.67
N ARG A 454 16.92 -7.51 -34.65
CA ARG A 454 18.32 -7.95 -34.75
C ARG A 454 19.17 -7.53 -33.56
N GLY A 455 18.85 -6.42 -32.89
CA GLY A 455 19.50 -5.93 -31.68
C GLY A 455 19.01 -6.67 -30.42
N ASP A 456 17.72 -6.93 -30.36
CA ASP A 456 17.05 -7.67 -29.27
C ASP A 456 15.97 -8.60 -29.84
N PRO A 457 16.32 -9.87 -30.11
CA PRO A 457 15.39 -10.82 -30.68
C PRO A 457 14.19 -11.19 -29.79
N ASP A 458 14.32 -10.97 -28.47
CA ASP A 458 13.32 -11.33 -27.48
C ASP A 458 12.35 -10.17 -27.15
N ASP A 459 12.53 -8.99 -27.81
CA ASP A 459 11.60 -7.86 -27.64
C ASP A 459 10.24 -8.16 -28.28
N VAL A 460 9.34 -8.69 -27.47
CA VAL A 460 7.96 -9.04 -27.86
C VAL A 460 7.17 -7.82 -28.35
N ALA A 461 7.45 -6.63 -27.82
CA ALA A 461 6.75 -5.43 -28.23
C ALA A 461 7.12 -5.03 -29.67
N VAL A 462 8.40 -5.11 -30.04
CA VAL A 462 8.84 -4.86 -31.41
C VAL A 462 8.38 -5.96 -32.37
N GLN A 463 8.40 -7.24 -31.94
CA GLN A 463 7.83 -8.32 -32.72
C GLN A 463 6.34 -8.09 -33.01
N ARG A 464 5.60 -7.61 -32.01
CA ARG A 464 4.18 -7.25 -32.16
C ARG A 464 4.01 -6.13 -33.18
N ASP A 465 4.82 -5.07 -33.12
CA ASP A 465 4.76 -3.95 -34.05
C ASP A 465 5.10 -4.40 -35.48
N LEU A 466 6.11 -5.28 -35.66
CA LEU A 466 6.41 -5.90 -36.94
C LEU A 466 5.20 -6.64 -37.53
N SER A 467 4.49 -7.40 -36.70
CA SER A 467 3.30 -8.11 -37.16
C SER A 467 2.16 -7.15 -37.55
N VAL A 468 2.04 -6.00 -36.87
CA VAL A 468 1.07 -4.95 -37.24
C VAL A 468 1.44 -4.34 -38.58
N ALA A 469 2.72 -4.03 -38.83
CA ALA A 469 3.19 -3.49 -40.10
C ALA A 469 2.91 -4.45 -41.29
N HIS A 470 3.19 -5.76 -41.11
CA HIS A 470 2.82 -6.77 -42.10
C HIS A 470 1.31 -6.84 -42.33
N ARG A 471 0.49 -6.82 -41.29
CA ARG A 471 -0.98 -6.83 -41.42
C ARG A 471 -1.52 -5.59 -42.14
N LEU A 472 -0.92 -4.41 -41.92
CA LEU A 472 -1.30 -3.19 -42.65
C LEU A 472 -0.98 -3.28 -44.12
N LEU A 473 0.20 -3.80 -44.45
CA LEU A 473 0.62 -4.00 -45.84
C LEU A 473 -0.25 -5.08 -46.51
N ALA A 474 -0.61 -6.16 -45.79
CA ALA A 474 -1.57 -7.15 -46.27
C ALA A 474 -2.91 -6.52 -46.64
N LYS A 475 -3.46 -5.62 -45.76
CA LYS A 475 -4.70 -4.91 -46.04
C LYS A 475 -4.59 -3.94 -47.22
N LEU A 476 -3.44 -3.33 -47.42
CA LEU A 476 -3.18 -2.48 -48.58
C LEU A 476 -3.26 -3.27 -49.87
N PHE A 477 -2.59 -4.45 -49.93
CA PHE A 477 -2.65 -5.36 -51.09
C PHE A 477 -4.04 -5.96 -51.28
N GLU A 478 -4.74 -6.31 -50.22
CA GLU A 478 -6.14 -6.77 -50.28
C GLU A 478 -7.05 -5.73 -50.94
N ALA A 479 -6.92 -4.44 -50.56
CA ALA A 479 -7.66 -3.35 -51.16
C ALA A 479 -7.31 -3.08 -52.64
N ALA A 480 -6.05 -3.36 -53.02
CA ALA A 480 -5.60 -3.28 -54.40
C ALA A 480 -6.04 -4.48 -55.27
N GLY A 481 -6.52 -5.55 -54.66
CA GLY A 481 -6.89 -6.81 -55.34
C GLY A 481 -5.72 -7.78 -55.52
N ASP A 482 -4.55 -7.46 -54.97
CA ASP A 482 -3.33 -8.26 -55.03
C ASP A 482 -3.38 -9.33 -53.90
N TYR A 483 -4.32 -10.27 -54.02
CA TYR A 483 -4.67 -11.20 -52.92
C TYR A 483 -3.54 -12.17 -52.56
N GLU A 484 -2.63 -12.54 -53.48
CA GLU A 484 -1.50 -13.44 -53.19
C GLU A 484 -0.44 -12.74 -52.33
N GLU A 485 -0.09 -11.50 -52.63
CA GLU A 485 0.79 -10.63 -51.82
C GLU A 485 0.18 -10.37 -50.45
N SER A 486 -1.13 -10.07 -50.43
CA SER A 486 -1.89 -9.90 -49.19
C SER A 486 -1.80 -11.16 -48.32
N LEU A 487 -2.03 -12.33 -48.89
CA LEU A 487 -1.93 -13.63 -48.21
C LEU A 487 -0.54 -13.84 -47.62
N TRP A 488 0.52 -13.58 -48.38
CA TRP A 488 1.90 -13.69 -47.89
C TRP A 488 2.14 -12.84 -46.63
N HIS A 489 1.73 -11.60 -46.65
CA HIS A 489 1.89 -10.69 -45.50
C HIS A 489 1.04 -11.12 -44.30
N PHE A 490 -0.18 -11.61 -44.50
CA PHE A 490 -0.99 -12.18 -43.42
C PHE A 490 -0.38 -13.45 -42.83
N GLU A 491 0.22 -14.33 -43.65
CA GLU A 491 0.91 -15.54 -43.14
C GLU A 491 2.15 -15.15 -42.30
N GLU A 492 2.91 -14.10 -42.68
CA GLU A 492 3.99 -13.57 -41.87
C GLU A 492 3.45 -13.00 -40.55
N THR A 493 2.32 -12.29 -40.58
CA THR A 493 1.62 -11.83 -39.35
C THR A 493 1.32 -13.00 -38.42
N ILE A 494 0.71 -14.08 -38.96
CA ILE A 494 0.37 -15.30 -38.19
C ILE A 494 1.64 -15.95 -37.65
N ARG A 495 2.69 -16.08 -38.45
CA ARG A 495 3.97 -16.66 -38.02
C ARG A 495 4.53 -15.94 -36.80
N ILE A 496 4.59 -14.61 -36.84
CA ILE A 496 5.10 -13.79 -35.73
C ILE A 496 4.18 -13.90 -34.52
N ARG A 497 2.85 -13.77 -34.73
CA ARG A 497 1.86 -13.82 -33.61
C ARG A 497 1.85 -15.20 -32.94
N ARG A 498 1.98 -16.29 -33.70
CA ARG A 498 2.06 -17.64 -33.16
C ARG A 498 3.31 -17.81 -32.29
N ALA A 499 4.48 -17.33 -32.77
CA ALA A 499 5.69 -17.32 -31.96
C ALA A 499 5.51 -16.54 -30.63
N ILE A 500 4.83 -15.41 -30.63
CA ILE A 500 4.52 -14.64 -29.40
C ILE A 500 3.59 -15.44 -28.47
N VAL A 501 2.56 -16.11 -29.01
CA VAL A 501 1.63 -16.93 -28.22
C VAL A 501 2.36 -18.15 -27.64
N ASP A 502 3.26 -18.77 -28.39
CA ASP A 502 4.04 -19.93 -27.94
C ASP A 502 4.97 -19.60 -26.78
N LEU A 503 5.43 -18.32 -26.65
CA LEU A 503 6.22 -17.84 -25.52
C LEU A 503 5.39 -17.77 -24.23
N ASP A 504 4.16 -17.29 -24.33
CA ASP A 504 3.22 -17.22 -23.20
C ASP A 504 1.77 -17.43 -23.68
N PRO A 505 1.29 -18.69 -23.75
CA PRO A 505 -0.04 -19.02 -24.26
C PRO A 505 -1.20 -18.46 -23.44
N ALA A 506 -0.93 -18.02 -22.21
CA ALA A 506 -1.96 -17.54 -21.30
C ALA A 506 -2.25 -16.03 -21.44
N VAL A 507 -1.43 -15.29 -22.22
CA VAL A 507 -1.67 -13.87 -22.50
C VAL A 507 -2.83 -13.71 -23.47
N GLN A 508 -4.00 -13.32 -22.97
CA GLN A 508 -5.23 -13.16 -23.76
C GLN A 508 -5.07 -12.20 -24.94
N MET A 509 -4.32 -11.08 -24.75
CA MET A 509 -4.09 -10.12 -25.83
C MET A 509 -3.34 -10.73 -27.01
N SER A 510 -2.30 -11.55 -26.76
CA SER A 510 -1.54 -12.23 -27.81
C SER A 510 -2.40 -13.21 -28.58
N ASN A 511 -3.23 -13.98 -27.87
CA ASN A 511 -4.20 -14.89 -28.47
C ASN A 511 -5.23 -14.15 -29.34
N ARG A 512 -5.78 -13.04 -28.85
CA ARG A 512 -6.71 -12.18 -29.60
C ARG A 512 -6.09 -11.67 -30.90
N ASP A 513 -4.86 -11.16 -30.81
CA ASP A 513 -4.13 -10.64 -31.97
C ASP A 513 -3.88 -11.74 -33.03
N LEU A 514 -3.61 -12.97 -32.60
CA LEU A 514 -3.49 -14.13 -33.48
C LEU A 514 -4.83 -14.45 -34.15
N ALA A 515 -5.93 -14.45 -33.40
CA ALA A 515 -7.26 -14.72 -33.93
C ALA A 515 -7.68 -13.69 -35.01
N VAL A 516 -7.40 -12.40 -34.76
CA VAL A 516 -7.63 -11.33 -35.75
C VAL A 516 -6.83 -11.56 -37.04
N ALA A 517 -5.58 -12.00 -36.91
CA ALA A 517 -4.74 -12.30 -38.09
C ALA A 517 -5.28 -13.52 -38.86
N LEU A 518 -5.74 -14.55 -38.15
CA LEU A 518 -6.38 -15.74 -38.76
C LEU A 518 -7.66 -15.38 -39.52
N ASP A 519 -8.52 -14.53 -38.96
CA ASP A 519 -9.74 -14.05 -39.63
C ASP A 519 -9.42 -13.22 -40.88
N GLY A 520 -8.40 -12.33 -40.80
CA GLY A 520 -7.94 -11.58 -41.97
C GLY A 520 -7.43 -12.51 -43.10
N THR A 521 -6.67 -13.53 -42.72
CA THR A 521 -6.18 -14.54 -43.67
C THR A 521 -7.36 -15.33 -44.29
N GLY A 522 -8.31 -15.76 -43.47
CA GLY A 522 -9.52 -16.44 -43.92
C GLY A 522 -10.32 -15.60 -44.94
N SER A 523 -10.44 -14.29 -44.69
CA SER A 523 -11.13 -13.36 -45.60
C SER A 523 -10.42 -13.27 -46.96
N VAL A 524 -9.09 -13.21 -47.03
CA VAL A 524 -8.31 -13.19 -48.28
C VAL A 524 -8.40 -14.52 -49.00
N LEU A 525 -8.30 -15.63 -48.29
CA LEU A 525 -8.46 -16.97 -48.84
C LEU A 525 -9.87 -17.18 -49.47
N ASN A 526 -10.91 -16.62 -48.82
CA ASN A 526 -12.27 -16.63 -49.36
C ASN A 526 -12.32 -15.87 -50.73
N LYS A 527 -11.65 -14.71 -50.84
CA LYS A 527 -11.56 -13.92 -52.08
C LYS A 527 -10.78 -14.66 -53.17
N LEU A 528 -9.78 -15.45 -52.81
CA LEU A 528 -9.05 -16.33 -53.72
C LEU A 528 -9.82 -17.58 -54.12
N GLY A 529 -11.02 -17.82 -53.54
CA GLY A 529 -11.83 -19.01 -53.78
C GLY A 529 -11.32 -20.29 -53.09
N ARG A 530 -10.32 -20.15 -52.20
CA ARG A 530 -9.73 -21.27 -51.40
C ARG A 530 -10.56 -21.49 -50.13
N LEU A 531 -11.83 -21.95 -50.34
CA LEU A 531 -12.85 -21.94 -49.26
C LEU A 531 -12.55 -22.90 -48.11
N ASP A 532 -11.90 -24.03 -48.35
CA ASP A 532 -11.54 -25.02 -47.31
C ASP A 532 -10.40 -24.48 -46.43
N ASP A 533 -9.39 -23.84 -47.04
CA ASP A 533 -8.32 -23.17 -46.28
C ASP A 533 -8.88 -21.98 -45.45
N ALA A 534 -9.80 -21.21 -46.04
CA ALA A 534 -10.48 -20.12 -45.34
C ALA A 534 -11.28 -20.60 -44.11
N LEU A 535 -11.98 -21.76 -44.26
CA LEU A 535 -12.74 -22.39 -43.19
C LEU A 535 -11.82 -22.78 -42.01
N GLU A 536 -10.69 -23.40 -42.30
CA GLU A 536 -9.69 -23.74 -41.29
C GLU A 536 -9.26 -22.50 -40.48
N ARG A 537 -8.96 -21.40 -41.18
CA ARG A 537 -8.50 -20.17 -40.54
C ARG A 537 -9.59 -19.51 -39.66
N HIS A 538 -10.81 -19.40 -40.18
CA HIS A 538 -11.94 -18.81 -39.42
C HIS A 538 -12.34 -19.67 -38.22
N LEU A 539 -12.36 -21.01 -38.34
CA LEU A 539 -12.62 -21.89 -37.20
C LEU A 539 -11.55 -21.78 -36.12
N ALA A 540 -10.28 -21.69 -36.51
CA ALA A 540 -9.18 -21.49 -35.57
C ALA A 540 -9.33 -20.15 -34.85
N ALA A 541 -9.70 -19.05 -35.54
CA ALA A 541 -9.95 -17.76 -34.95
C ALA A 541 -11.11 -17.81 -33.95
N LYS A 542 -12.26 -18.42 -34.37
CA LYS A 542 -13.44 -18.57 -33.50
C LYS A 542 -13.11 -19.36 -32.24
N SER A 543 -12.40 -20.47 -32.34
CA SER A 543 -11.98 -21.28 -31.19
C SER A 543 -11.18 -20.47 -30.17
N ILE A 544 -10.30 -19.57 -30.62
CA ILE A 544 -9.54 -18.68 -29.74
C ILE A 544 -10.45 -17.64 -29.09
N PHE A 545 -11.36 -17.00 -29.85
CA PHE A 545 -12.28 -16.02 -29.30
C PHE A 545 -13.27 -16.63 -28.31
N ASP A 546 -13.77 -17.86 -28.59
CA ASP A 546 -14.64 -18.60 -27.68
C ASP A 546 -13.92 -18.87 -26.34
N ALA A 547 -12.66 -19.32 -26.38
CA ALA A 547 -11.86 -19.55 -25.17
C ALA A 547 -11.61 -18.27 -24.36
N ILE A 548 -11.37 -17.13 -25.02
CA ILE A 548 -11.23 -15.82 -24.38
C ILE A 548 -12.56 -15.40 -23.73
N TYR A 549 -13.69 -15.62 -24.40
CA TYR A 549 -15.02 -15.31 -23.89
C TYR A 549 -15.40 -16.19 -22.69
N GLU A 550 -15.10 -17.50 -22.76
CA GLU A 550 -15.34 -18.42 -21.65
C GLU A 550 -14.54 -18.04 -20.39
N ALA A 551 -13.32 -17.51 -20.56
CA ALA A 551 -12.47 -17.09 -19.47
C ALA A 551 -12.95 -15.79 -18.79
N ASP A 552 -13.61 -14.89 -19.52
CA ASP A 552 -14.16 -13.60 -19.02
C ASP A 552 -15.42 -13.26 -19.83
N SER A 553 -16.54 -13.94 -19.51
CA SER A 553 -17.81 -13.85 -20.24
C SER A 553 -18.55 -12.52 -20.01
N ASP A 554 -18.25 -11.83 -18.92
CA ASP A 554 -18.89 -10.56 -18.58
C ASP A 554 -18.28 -9.37 -19.34
N ASN A 555 -17.18 -9.59 -20.06
CA ASN A 555 -16.52 -8.56 -20.85
C ASN A 555 -17.20 -8.39 -22.23
N PRO A 556 -17.86 -7.25 -22.51
CA PRO A 556 -18.58 -7.02 -23.75
C PRO A 556 -17.69 -7.12 -25.01
N ARG A 557 -16.41 -6.76 -24.88
CA ARG A 557 -15.43 -6.85 -25.98
C ARG A 557 -15.17 -8.30 -26.40
N ASN A 558 -15.21 -9.24 -25.44
CA ASN A 558 -15.04 -10.67 -25.73
C ASN A 558 -16.24 -11.19 -26.50
N ALA A 559 -17.46 -10.85 -26.06
CA ALA A 559 -18.69 -11.19 -26.74
C ALA A 559 -18.72 -10.66 -28.19
N ARG A 560 -18.33 -9.39 -28.40
CA ARG A 560 -18.22 -8.79 -29.76
C ARG A 560 -17.28 -9.58 -30.65
N SER A 561 -16.13 -10.04 -30.12
CA SER A 561 -15.17 -10.81 -30.92
C SER A 561 -15.74 -12.14 -31.40
N VAL A 562 -16.52 -12.83 -30.55
CA VAL A 562 -17.21 -14.08 -30.92
C VAL A 562 -18.29 -13.79 -31.99
N ALA A 563 -19.07 -12.71 -31.85
CA ALA A 563 -20.07 -12.32 -32.84
C ALA A 563 -19.45 -12.03 -34.21
N VAL A 564 -18.30 -11.34 -34.26
CA VAL A 564 -17.59 -11.04 -35.51
C VAL A 564 -17.03 -12.31 -36.16
N ALA A 565 -16.46 -13.23 -35.39
CA ALA A 565 -15.98 -14.51 -35.91
C ALA A 565 -17.11 -15.37 -36.49
N ALA A 566 -18.26 -15.42 -35.80
CA ALA A 566 -19.45 -16.07 -36.32
C ALA A 566 -19.93 -15.44 -37.64
N TYR A 567 -19.94 -14.12 -37.72
CA TYR A 567 -20.29 -13.40 -38.95
C TYR A 567 -19.39 -13.81 -40.14
N PHE A 568 -18.06 -13.87 -39.96
CA PHE A 568 -17.14 -14.28 -41.04
C PHE A 568 -17.37 -15.72 -41.46
N LEU A 569 -17.66 -16.63 -40.54
CA LEU A 569 -18.04 -18.01 -40.88
C LEU A 569 -19.36 -18.06 -41.65
N GLY A 570 -20.35 -17.29 -41.27
CA GLY A 570 -21.61 -17.16 -42.03
C GLY A 570 -21.38 -16.68 -43.45
N GLN A 571 -20.52 -15.67 -43.66
CA GLN A 571 -20.15 -15.18 -45.00
C GLN A 571 -19.40 -16.22 -45.83
N LEU A 572 -18.49 -16.96 -45.21
CA LEU A 572 -17.76 -18.02 -45.90
C LEU A 572 -18.70 -19.12 -46.43
N TYR A 573 -19.64 -19.61 -45.58
CA TYR A 573 -20.60 -20.60 -46.00
C TYR A 573 -21.56 -20.04 -47.04
N GLN A 574 -21.92 -18.74 -47.01
CA GLN A 574 -22.65 -18.09 -48.07
C GLN A 574 -21.87 -18.04 -49.40
N SER A 575 -20.56 -17.83 -49.35
CA SER A 575 -19.69 -17.93 -50.52
C SER A 575 -19.62 -19.36 -51.09
N ARG A 576 -19.59 -20.36 -50.19
CA ARG A 576 -19.62 -21.78 -50.56
C ARG A 576 -20.92 -22.16 -51.29
N VAL A 577 -22.07 -21.67 -50.82
CA VAL A 577 -23.38 -21.81 -51.47
C VAL A 577 -23.33 -21.34 -52.92
N ASN A 578 -22.62 -20.24 -53.22
CA ASN A 578 -22.55 -19.69 -54.59
C ASN A 578 -21.71 -20.57 -55.56
N GLN A 579 -20.89 -21.49 -55.04
CA GLN A 579 -20.07 -22.44 -55.85
C GLN A 579 -20.72 -23.80 -56.02
N LEU A 580 -21.83 -24.09 -55.32
CA LEU A 580 -22.50 -25.36 -55.32
C LEU A 580 -23.72 -25.35 -56.25
N GLU A 581 -24.03 -26.52 -56.82
CA GLU A 581 -25.22 -26.67 -57.65
C GLU A 581 -26.51 -26.38 -56.87
N PRO A 582 -27.54 -25.75 -57.49
CA PRO A 582 -28.73 -25.28 -56.79
C PRO A 582 -29.46 -26.33 -55.97
N ASP A 583 -29.51 -27.56 -56.42
CA ASP A 583 -30.32 -28.63 -55.79
C ASP A 583 -29.46 -29.62 -54.98
N SER A 584 -28.20 -29.34 -54.78
CA SER A 584 -27.32 -30.23 -54.01
C SER A 584 -27.61 -30.20 -52.50
N LEU A 585 -27.48 -31.35 -51.82
CA LEU A 585 -27.58 -31.45 -50.38
C LEU A 585 -26.53 -30.58 -49.70
N ASP A 586 -25.30 -30.55 -50.23
CA ASP A 586 -24.19 -29.74 -49.71
C ASP A 586 -24.52 -28.23 -49.71
N ARG A 587 -25.30 -27.76 -50.69
CA ARG A 587 -25.76 -26.37 -50.74
C ARG A 587 -26.78 -26.08 -49.67
N GLN A 588 -27.74 -26.98 -49.43
CA GLN A 588 -28.75 -26.84 -48.39
C GLN A 588 -28.09 -26.85 -47.00
N ASP A 589 -27.15 -27.76 -46.76
CA ASP A 589 -26.37 -27.85 -45.54
C ASP A 589 -25.57 -26.56 -45.31
N SER A 590 -24.89 -26.08 -46.38
CA SER A 590 -24.10 -24.83 -46.30
C SER A 590 -25.00 -23.60 -45.97
N LEU A 591 -26.20 -23.52 -46.54
CA LEU A 591 -27.19 -22.46 -46.19
C LEU A 591 -27.64 -22.55 -44.75
N GLN A 592 -27.88 -23.75 -44.25
CA GLN A 592 -28.29 -23.96 -42.86
C GLN A 592 -27.17 -23.58 -41.86
N ILE A 593 -25.94 -23.92 -42.18
CA ILE A 593 -24.77 -23.56 -41.39
C ILE A 593 -24.52 -22.04 -41.42
N ALA A 594 -24.63 -21.41 -42.60
CA ALA A 594 -24.53 -19.96 -42.73
C ALA A 594 -25.58 -19.24 -41.84
N LEU A 595 -26.84 -19.75 -41.90
CA LEU A 595 -27.93 -19.24 -41.09
C LEU A 595 -27.62 -19.34 -39.60
N SER A 596 -27.14 -20.49 -39.12
CA SER A 596 -26.83 -20.67 -37.68
C SER A 596 -25.77 -19.68 -37.17
N TYR A 597 -24.73 -19.43 -37.97
CA TYR A 597 -23.69 -18.46 -37.60
C TYR A 597 -24.17 -17.01 -37.62
N PHE A 598 -25.01 -16.62 -38.59
CA PHE A 598 -25.62 -15.29 -38.58
C PHE A 598 -26.59 -15.09 -37.42
N GLU A 599 -27.33 -16.15 -37.04
CA GLU A 599 -28.20 -16.14 -35.87
C GLU A 599 -27.42 -16.02 -34.57
N GLU A 600 -26.31 -16.78 -34.41
CA GLU A 600 -25.42 -16.69 -33.28
C GLU A 600 -24.86 -15.26 -33.15
N SER A 601 -24.31 -14.70 -34.23
CA SER A 601 -23.80 -13.33 -34.25
C SER A 601 -24.86 -12.31 -33.84
N ARG A 602 -26.09 -12.41 -34.40
CA ARG A 602 -27.19 -11.50 -34.09
C ARG A 602 -27.67 -11.64 -32.65
N GLU A 603 -27.73 -12.84 -32.10
CA GLU A 603 -28.16 -13.09 -30.72
C GLU A 603 -27.19 -12.41 -29.75
N ILE A 604 -25.88 -12.56 -29.92
CA ILE A 604 -24.86 -11.92 -29.12
C ILE A 604 -24.98 -10.38 -29.20
N MET A 605 -25.06 -9.83 -30.42
CA MET A 605 -25.16 -8.38 -30.61
C MET A 605 -26.48 -7.82 -30.02
N THR A 606 -27.58 -8.57 -30.09
CA THR A 606 -28.84 -8.20 -29.46
C THR A 606 -28.73 -8.21 -27.95
N GLY A 607 -28.06 -9.21 -27.36
CA GLY A 607 -27.80 -9.26 -25.93
C GLY A 607 -26.97 -8.07 -25.42
N LEU A 608 -25.96 -7.66 -26.18
CA LEU A 608 -25.18 -6.47 -25.88
C LEU A 608 -26.02 -5.18 -25.95
N ARG A 609 -26.91 -5.06 -26.94
CA ARG A 609 -27.87 -3.93 -27.05
C ARG A 609 -28.81 -3.87 -25.86
N ASP A 610 -29.38 -5.00 -25.47
CA ASP A 610 -30.38 -5.08 -24.41
C ASP A 610 -29.73 -4.83 -23.01
N ALA A 611 -28.40 -5.02 -22.90
CA ALA A 611 -27.60 -4.65 -21.75
C ALA A 611 -27.06 -3.20 -21.81
N GLU A 612 -27.43 -2.41 -22.82
CA GLU A 612 -26.93 -1.02 -23.05
C GLU A 612 -25.40 -0.95 -23.26
N LEU A 613 -24.80 -2.04 -23.74
CA LEU A 613 -23.35 -2.16 -23.99
C LEU A 613 -22.96 -2.05 -25.47
N LEU A 614 -23.94 -1.76 -26.34
CA LEU A 614 -23.72 -1.61 -27.78
C LEU A 614 -23.45 -0.15 -28.12
N ARG A 615 -22.49 0.09 -28.99
CA ARG A 615 -22.21 1.43 -29.53
C ARG A 615 -23.26 1.81 -30.57
N ASP A 616 -23.45 3.12 -30.80
CA ASP A 616 -24.48 3.63 -31.73
C ASP A 616 -24.30 3.09 -33.16
N ASP A 617 -23.05 2.98 -33.65
CA ASP A 617 -22.71 2.48 -34.99
C ASP A 617 -22.95 0.95 -35.12
N GLU A 618 -22.91 0.21 -34.01
CA GLU A 618 -23.08 -1.25 -34.00
C GLU A 618 -24.56 -1.68 -34.12
N THR A 619 -25.50 -0.77 -33.89
CA THR A 619 -26.93 -1.07 -34.04
C THR A 619 -27.27 -1.45 -35.48
N ALA A 620 -26.62 -0.84 -36.46
CA ALA A 620 -26.79 -1.17 -37.88
C ALA A 620 -26.34 -2.61 -38.22
N ILE A 621 -25.43 -3.19 -37.44
CA ILE A 621 -24.94 -4.56 -37.61
C ILE A 621 -26.09 -5.57 -37.39
N ILE A 622 -26.95 -5.31 -36.38
CA ILE A 622 -28.10 -6.18 -36.08
C ILE A 622 -29.09 -6.18 -37.27
N GLU A 623 -29.30 -5.02 -37.89
CA GLU A 623 -30.17 -4.90 -39.07
C GLU A 623 -29.54 -5.61 -40.27
N MET A 624 -28.26 -5.44 -40.52
CA MET A 624 -27.51 -6.14 -41.56
C MET A 624 -27.58 -7.67 -41.38
N LEU A 625 -27.35 -8.18 -40.18
CA LEU A 625 -27.45 -9.60 -39.86
C LEU A 625 -28.85 -10.13 -40.09
N SER A 626 -29.86 -9.36 -39.71
CA SER A 626 -31.27 -9.70 -39.95
C SER A 626 -31.60 -9.79 -41.46
N GLY A 627 -30.99 -8.92 -42.27
CA GLY A 627 -31.07 -8.98 -43.73
C GLY A 627 -30.43 -10.24 -44.32
N LEU A 628 -29.24 -10.61 -43.85
CA LEU A 628 -28.52 -11.83 -44.27
C LEU A 628 -29.28 -13.11 -43.88
N ILE A 629 -29.82 -13.17 -42.67
CA ILE A 629 -30.71 -14.25 -42.22
C ILE A 629 -31.93 -14.41 -43.12
N ALA A 630 -32.60 -13.29 -43.44
CA ALA A 630 -33.76 -13.30 -44.34
C ALA A 630 -33.38 -13.76 -45.75
N GLU A 631 -32.21 -13.41 -46.24
CA GLU A 631 -31.70 -13.88 -47.53
C GLU A 631 -31.40 -15.39 -47.55
N CYS A 632 -30.73 -15.93 -46.53
CA CYS A 632 -30.48 -17.37 -46.39
C CYS A 632 -31.81 -18.15 -46.37
N ASN A 633 -32.81 -17.69 -45.63
CA ASN A 633 -34.14 -18.30 -45.55
C ASN A 633 -34.85 -18.29 -46.91
N ARG A 634 -34.79 -17.17 -47.66
CA ARG A 634 -35.38 -17.10 -49.00
C ARG A 634 -34.72 -18.08 -49.98
N ARG A 635 -33.38 -18.15 -49.97
CA ARG A 635 -32.65 -19.09 -50.83
C ARG A 635 -32.98 -20.56 -50.50
N SER A 636 -33.02 -20.90 -49.20
CA SER A 636 -33.43 -22.24 -48.75
C SER A 636 -34.85 -22.60 -49.16
N ALA A 637 -35.79 -21.65 -49.17
CA ALA A 637 -37.14 -21.89 -49.63
C ALA A 637 -37.23 -22.08 -51.17
N THR A 638 -36.43 -21.32 -51.93
CA THR A 638 -36.39 -21.41 -53.39
C THR A 638 -35.74 -22.75 -53.83
N ASP A 639 -34.66 -23.18 -53.21
CA ASP A 639 -33.97 -24.45 -53.49
C ASP A 639 -34.88 -25.67 -53.15
N ARG A 640 -35.80 -25.58 -52.18
CA ARG A 640 -36.78 -26.61 -51.84
C ARG A 640 -37.99 -26.66 -52.80
N SER A 641 -38.24 -25.58 -53.54
CA SER A 641 -39.41 -25.45 -54.43
C SER A 641 -39.09 -25.74 -55.90
N SER A 642 -37.82 -25.98 -56.27
CA SER A 642 -37.43 -26.41 -57.61
C SER A 642 -37.72 -27.91 -57.75
N PRO A 643 -38.49 -28.34 -58.80
CA PRO A 643 -38.95 -29.71 -58.95
C PRO A 643 -37.82 -30.68 -59.34
#